data_a1e6bcb8f48bbf78a1602e0d44950c1d
#
_entry.id   a1e6bcb8f48bbf78a1602e0d44950c1d
#
_cell.length_a   1.000
_cell.length_b   1.000
_cell.length_c   1.000
_cell.angle_alpha   90.00
_cell.angle_beta   90.00
_cell.angle_gamma   90.00
#
_symmetry.space_group_name_H-M   'P 1'
#
loop_
_entity.id
_entity.type
_entity.pdbx_description
1 polymer ?
#
loop_
_entity_poly.entity_id
_entity_poly.type
_entity_poly.pdbx_seq_one_letter_code
_entity_poly.pdbx_strand_id
1 'polypeptide(L)'
;VDLERCRKEILADIDPSAADESEKKDGDTPPPSDDSSDDAPPPSRRPSSEEGARPGRGERLSLLKTFGRDLTELAKAGELDPVIGRKEEIRRVVQILCRRTKNNPVLIGEAGVGKTAIVEGLAQEIASGVVPEILLDRKVITLDLALMVAGTKYRGQFEERIKGIMDEIKRAKNVILFIDEMHTIVGAGAAEGAMDASNILKPALSRGEIQCVGATTLSEYRKHIEKDAALERRFQSVKVDDPTPEDAVLILRGIRSKYEEHHKCEYTDAAIEAAVRLSHRYITARHLPDKAIDVMDEAGARARIRSLNIPADIDVVQTEIDKVVQQKEDASRNQKFEEAANLRDTEKKLRAKREKMLEDWRKKRDEKRIVVGEDEMLHIVADWTGVPLNRLEKKETKKLLELEKDLQTAVIGQDRACEVVARALRRSRADLKDPRRPIGSFLFLGPTGVGKTLLARSLAERMFGEKEAVIQIDMSEYMEKFTVSRLIGSPPGYVGHDEGGQLTEAVRRKPYSVVLFDEIEKAHPDVIQLLLQALEDGRLTDSLGRVVDFRNTIIILTSNVGADVLQRNNSVGFDVGVDSTRDYEKLKDRIMDETKRAFKPEFLNRLTDIVIFQQLAKTHMTKIVDIEVDKVAKRLLDLGVKLVVNEAARGYLVDNGWDEKYGARPLRRAVERLLEDPLAESILRDDYNKEEPVIVSVGEKGLVFTQKKSGADTGA
;
A
#
# COMPACT_ATOMS: atom_id res chain seq x y z
N VAL A 1 -0.98 -29.99 -17.16
CA VAL A 1 -0.45 -28.98 -18.09
C VAL A 1 1.06 -29.06 -18.00
N ASP A 2 1.67 -29.52 -19.09
CA ASP A 2 3.12 -29.81 -19.14
C ASP A 2 3.87 -28.47 -19.32
N LEU A 3 4.52 -28.01 -18.27
CA LEU A 3 5.24 -26.72 -18.23
C LEU A 3 6.37 -26.65 -19.27
N GLU A 4 6.99 -27.77 -19.63
CA GLU A 4 8.00 -27.84 -20.66
C GLU A 4 7.44 -27.64 -22.07
N ARG A 5 6.23 -28.10 -22.31
CA ARG A 5 5.56 -27.93 -23.60
C ARG A 5 5.12 -26.48 -23.84
N CYS A 6 4.60 -25.81 -22.81
CA CYS A 6 4.30 -24.38 -22.87
C CYS A 6 5.55 -23.52 -23.03
N ARG A 7 6.67 -23.92 -22.42
CA ARG A 7 7.95 -23.22 -22.57
C ARG A 7 8.51 -23.36 -24.00
N LYS A 8 8.35 -24.52 -24.64
CA LYS A 8 8.78 -24.74 -26.03
C LYS A 8 7.91 -23.96 -27.02
N GLU A 9 6.59 -23.89 -26.81
CA GLU A 9 5.69 -23.10 -27.65
C GLU A 9 5.97 -21.59 -27.55
N ILE A 10 6.20 -21.06 -26.35
CA ILE A 10 6.54 -19.65 -26.14
C ILE A 10 7.92 -19.29 -26.74
N LEU A 11 8.90 -20.21 -26.66
CA LEU A 11 10.22 -19.96 -27.26
C LEU A 11 10.19 -20.03 -28.79
N ALA A 12 9.33 -20.85 -29.39
CA ALA A 12 9.14 -20.91 -30.84
C ALA A 12 8.46 -19.65 -31.41
N ASP A 13 7.61 -18.98 -30.63
CA ASP A 13 6.96 -17.72 -31.03
C ASP A 13 7.88 -16.50 -30.92
N ILE A 14 8.92 -16.57 -30.06
CA ILE A 14 9.84 -15.43 -29.81
C ILE A 14 11.06 -15.48 -30.73
N ASP A 15 11.57 -16.67 -31.11
CA ASP A 15 12.70 -16.82 -31.99
C ASP A 15 12.63 -18.12 -32.80
N PRO A 16 12.19 -18.06 -34.06
CA PRO A 16 12.05 -19.26 -34.93
C PRO A 16 13.38 -19.98 -35.23
N SER A 17 14.54 -19.35 -34.99
CA SER A 17 15.85 -19.93 -35.25
C SER A 17 16.39 -20.80 -34.11
N ALA A 18 15.79 -20.75 -32.93
CA ALA A 18 16.26 -21.52 -31.78
C ALA A 18 15.72 -22.95 -31.71
N ALA A 19 14.87 -23.37 -32.65
CA ALA A 19 14.22 -24.68 -32.63
C ALA A 19 15.11 -25.80 -33.29
N ASP A 20 16.17 -25.44 -34.02
CA ASP A 20 16.92 -26.39 -34.85
C ASP A 20 18.25 -26.91 -34.21
N GLU A 21 18.63 -26.39 -33.02
CA GLU A 21 19.92 -26.77 -32.39
C GLU A 21 19.84 -27.90 -31.36
N SER A 22 18.67 -28.49 -31.11
CA SER A 22 18.50 -29.47 -30.01
C SER A 22 18.55 -30.95 -30.43
N GLU A 23 18.82 -31.30 -31.69
CA GLU A 23 18.84 -32.71 -32.18
C GLU A 23 20.20 -33.31 -32.48
N LYS A 24 21.31 -32.68 -32.11
CA LYS A 24 22.64 -33.32 -32.29
C LYS A 24 23.49 -33.14 -31.05
N LYS A 25 23.43 -34.09 -30.12
CA LYS A 25 24.57 -34.56 -29.29
C LYS A 25 24.14 -35.63 -28.27
N ASP A 26 24.27 -36.87 -28.69
CA ASP A 26 24.64 -37.94 -27.78
C ASP A 26 25.79 -38.69 -28.43
N GLY A 27 26.85 -38.90 -27.66
CA GLY A 27 27.93 -39.78 -28.05
C GLY A 27 29.33 -39.37 -27.59
N ASP A 28 29.75 -39.99 -26.47
CA ASP A 28 31.13 -40.39 -26.10
C ASP A 28 32.23 -39.38 -25.75
N THR A 29 32.59 -39.44 -24.48
CA THR A 29 33.92 -39.15 -23.91
C THR A 29 34.78 -40.43 -23.91
N PRO A 30 36.13 -40.46 -23.82
CA PRO A 30 36.99 -39.89 -22.78
C PRO A 30 38.48 -39.58 -23.16
N PRO A 31 39.49 -39.51 -22.24
CA PRO A 31 40.18 -38.32 -21.83
C PRO A 31 41.73 -38.31 -22.11
N PRO A 32 42.61 -37.63 -21.31
CA PRO A 32 43.54 -36.63 -21.83
C PRO A 32 44.99 -37.11 -21.89
N SER A 33 45.88 -36.36 -22.53
CA SER A 33 47.32 -36.40 -22.27
C SER A 33 48.08 -35.15 -22.73
N ASP A 34 48.98 -34.76 -21.88
CA ASP A 34 50.01 -33.73 -21.87
C ASP A 34 50.91 -33.67 -23.14
N ASP A 35 51.47 -32.56 -23.35
CA ASP A 35 52.88 -32.20 -23.38
C ASP A 35 53.34 -31.30 -24.52
N SER A 36 53.83 -30.12 -24.10
CA SER A 36 55.05 -29.39 -24.42
C SER A 36 55.48 -29.04 -25.87
N SER A 37 55.93 -27.78 -25.89
CA SER A 37 57.13 -27.19 -26.53
C SER A 37 57.05 -26.53 -27.89
N ASP A 38 57.40 -25.23 -27.78
CA ASP A 38 58.34 -24.41 -28.58
C ASP A 38 58.32 -24.46 -30.14
N ASP A 39 58.14 -23.30 -30.73
CA ASP A 39 59.13 -22.52 -31.49
C ASP A 39 58.50 -21.58 -32.54
N ALA A 40 58.92 -20.33 -32.55
CA ALA A 40 58.72 -19.31 -33.59
C ALA A 40 60.07 -19.15 -34.40
N PRO A 41 60.15 -18.23 -35.35
CA PRO A 41 59.41 -17.80 -36.54
C PRO A 41 60.31 -17.93 -37.84
N PRO A 42 60.39 -17.09 -38.87
CA PRO A 42 59.66 -15.95 -39.37
C PRO A 42 59.50 -15.93 -40.96
N PRO A 43 59.57 -14.77 -41.67
CA PRO A 43 58.54 -14.23 -42.54
C PRO A 43 58.83 -14.24 -44.05
N SER A 44 57.82 -13.96 -44.89
CA SER A 44 58.11 -13.26 -46.15
C SER A 44 56.92 -12.98 -47.08
N ARG A 45 56.87 -11.71 -47.48
CA ARG A 45 56.55 -11.13 -48.80
C ARG A 45 55.16 -11.15 -49.39
N ARG A 46 54.67 -9.91 -49.52
CA ARG A 46 53.68 -9.47 -50.51
C ARG A 46 54.06 -9.78 -51.93
N PRO A 47 53.06 -9.79 -52.84
CA PRO A 47 52.80 -8.58 -53.61
C PRO A 47 51.27 -8.34 -53.90
N SER A 48 50.93 -7.09 -53.90
CA SER A 48 50.25 -6.19 -54.85
C SER A 48 48.94 -6.60 -55.54
N SER A 49 47.97 -5.67 -55.35
CA SER A 49 46.97 -5.13 -56.27
C SER A 49 45.88 -6.03 -56.82
N GLU A 50 44.64 -5.69 -56.36
CA GLU A 50 43.54 -5.47 -57.29
C GLU A 50 42.45 -4.59 -56.58
N GLU A 51 42.08 -3.53 -57.29
CA GLU A 51 40.96 -2.65 -56.97
C GLU A 51 39.63 -3.43 -56.98
N GLY A 52 38.96 -3.46 -55.90
CA GLY A 52 37.61 -4.02 -55.77
C GLY A 52 36.74 -3.16 -54.88
N ALA A 53 35.90 -2.36 -55.49
CA ALA A 53 34.65 -1.76 -55.03
C ALA A 53 34.48 -1.52 -53.49
N ARG A 54 34.55 -0.27 -53.06
CA ARG A 54 34.06 0.22 -51.79
C ARG A 54 32.57 -0.15 -51.65
N PRO A 55 32.15 -0.94 -50.63
CA PRO A 55 30.75 -1.06 -50.30
C PRO A 55 30.27 0.32 -49.83
N GLY A 56 29.10 0.70 -50.31
CA GLY A 56 28.45 1.97 -50.03
C GLY A 56 28.45 2.34 -48.55
N ARG A 57 28.60 3.62 -48.33
CA ARG A 57 28.42 4.32 -47.07
C ARG A 57 26.96 4.11 -46.63
N GLY A 58 26.62 2.91 -46.13
CA GLY A 58 25.42 2.72 -45.35
C GLY A 58 25.52 3.68 -44.17
N GLU A 59 24.55 4.54 -44.01
CA GLU A 59 24.38 5.41 -42.82
C GLU A 59 24.58 4.55 -41.57
N ARG A 60 25.75 4.68 -40.92
CA ARG A 60 25.87 4.21 -39.53
C ARG A 60 24.83 4.98 -38.76
N LEU A 61 23.73 4.31 -38.36
CA LEU A 61 22.74 4.85 -37.45
C LEU A 61 23.50 5.52 -36.30
N SER A 62 23.31 6.82 -36.11
CA SER A 62 23.93 7.59 -35.03
C SER A 62 23.62 6.89 -33.71
N LEU A 63 24.64 6.65 -32.89
CA LEU A 63 24.46 6.04 -31.57
C LEU A 63 23.46 6.83 -30.71
N LEU A 64 23.46 8.16 -30.90
CA LEU A 64 22.46 9.05 -30.29
C LEU A 64 21.02 8.73 -30.72
N LYS A 65 20.78 8.31 -31.96
CA LYS A 65 19.45 7.89 -32.41
C LYS A 65 19.06 6.50 -31.90
N THR A 66 20.05 5.65 -31.62
CA THR A 66 19.79 4.28 -31.13
C THR A 66 19.52 4.24 -29.64
N PHE A 67 20.24 5.04 -28.85
CA PHE A 67 20.19 5.02 -27.38
C PHE A 67 19.62 6.30 -26.76
N GLY A 68 19.26 7.30 -27.58
CA GLY A 68 18.72 8.57 -27.15
C GLY A 68 17.35 8.86 -27.77
N ARG A 69 16.50 9.54 -27.01
CA ARG A 69 15.20 10.04 -27.46
C ARG A 69 15.30 11.56 -27.63
N ASP A 70 15.09 12.08 -28.84
CA ASP A 70 15.11 13.54 -29.11
C ASP A 70 13.77 14.17 -28.69
N LEU A 71 13.75 14.80 -27.51
CA LEU A 71 12.56 15.47 -26.98
C LEU A 71 12.16 16.69 -27.82
N THR A 72 13.12 17.35 -28.49
CA THR A 72 12.83 18.52 -29.33
C THR A 72 12.11 18.13 -30.62
N GLU A 73 12.45 16.97 -31.22
CA GLU A 73 11.74 16.42 -32.38
C GLU A 73 10.31 15.99 -31.98
N LEU A 74 10.15 15.34 -30.83
CA LEU A 74 8.84 14.95 -30.30
C LEU A 74 7.96 16.17 -29.96
N ALA A 75 8.58 17.23 -29.41
CA ALA A 75 7.88 18.48 -29.18
C ALA A 75 7.34 19.11 -30.48
N LYS A 76 8.14 19.08 -31.55
CA LYS A 76 7.71 19.55 -32.87
C LYS A 76 6.61 18.70 -33.48
N ALA A 77 6.63 17.40 -33.22
CA ALA A 77 5.57 16.48 -33.65
C ALA A 77 4.27 16.60 -32.81
N GLY A 78 4.31 17.31 -31.66
CA GLY A 78 3.17 17.43 -30.77
C GLY A 78 2.89 16.17 -29.92
N GLU A 79 3.86 15.29 -29.81
CA GLU A 79 3.71 14.02 -29.07
C GLU A 79 3.95 14.14 -27.57
N LEU A 80 4.56 15.25 -27.11
CA LEU A 80 4.78 15.50 -25.68
C LEU A 80 3.52 15.99 -24.98
N ASP A 81 3.45 15.73 -23.69
CA ASP A 81 2.37 16.22 -22.83
C ASP A 81 2.52 17.73 -22.56
N PRO A 82 1.41 18.47 -22.42
CA PRO A 82 1.47 19.89 -22.08
C PRO A 82 2.02 20.07 -20.65
N VAL A 83 3.03 20.91 -20.50
CA VAL A 83 3.63 21.21 -19.19
C VAL A 83 2.95 22.41 -18.55
N ILE A 84 2.36 22.17 -17.38
CA ILE A 84 1.55 23.13 -16.64
C ILE A 84 2.19 23.40 -15.28
N GLY A 85 2.18 24.68 -14.84
CA GLY A 85 2.61 25.05 -13.49
C GLY A 85 4.12 25.12 -13.25
N ARG A 86 4.99 24.81 -14.25
CA ARG A 86 6.45 24.72 -14.09
C ARG A 86 7.27 25.83 -14.80
N LYS A 87 6.63 26.98 -15.05
CA LYS A 87 7.26 28.07 -15.79
C LYS A 87 8.48 28.67 -15.08
N GLU A 88 8.47 28.73 -13.75
CA GLU A 88 9.58 29.29 -12.98
C GLU A 88 10.80 28.37 -13.00
N GLU A 89 10.58 27.06 -12.83
CA GLU A 89 11.64 26.08 -12.90
C GLU A 89 12.26 26.01 -14.31
N ILE A 90 11.43 26.02 -15.37
CA ILE A 90 11.91 26.04 -16.77
C ILE A 90 12.73 27.33 -17.00
N ARG A 91 12.22 28.49 -16.61
CA ARG A 91 12.97 29.75 -16.71
C ARG A 91 14.32 29.68 -15.98
N ARG A 92 14.33 29.05 -14.79
CA ARG A 92 15.57 28.88 -14.03
C ARG A 92 16.55 27.95 -14.72
N VAL A 93 16.08 26.86 -15.31
CA VAL A 93 16.89 25.94 -16.13
C VAL A 93 17.49 26.67 -17.33
N VAL A 94 16.69 27.44 -18.07
CA VAL A 94 17.14 28.29 -19.21
C VAL A 94 18.22 29.27 -18.76
N GLN A 95 18.00 29.98 -17.63
CA GLN A 95 19.01 30.91 -17.08
C GLN A 95 20.35 30.22 -16.79
N ILE A 96 20.30 29.00 -16.22
CA ILE A 96 21.52 28.26 -15.89
C ILE A 96 22.21 27.78 -17.14
N LEU A 97 21.49 27.25 -18.13
CA LEU A 97 22.06 26.82 -19.41
C LEU A 97 22.76 27.94 -20.18
N CYS A 98 22.31 29.18 -20.03
CA CYS A 98 22.94 30.39 -20.64
C CYS A 98 24.16 30.91 -19.87
N ARG A 99 24.52 30.36 -18.70
CA ARG A 99 25.70 30.82 -17.93
C ARG A 99 27.01 30.39 -18.57
N ARG A 100 28.06 31.17 -18.33
CA ARG A 100 29.42 30.86 -18.76
C ARG A 100 30.05 29.71 -17.97
N THR A 101 29.73 29.61 -16.69
CA THR A 101 30.22 28.57 -15.76
C THR A 101 29.07 28.06 -14.94
N LYS A 102 29.14 26.84 -14.44
CA LYS A 102 28.04 26.13 -13.74
C LYS A 102 26.77 26.14 -14.60
N ASN A 103 26.92 25.79 -15.86
CA ASN A 103 25.87 25.85 -16.89
C ASN A 103 25.12 24.53 -17.06
N ASN A 104 25.28 23.58 -16.12
CA ASN A 104 24.53 22.34 -16.08
C ASN A 104 23.53 22.37 -14.93
N PRO A 105 22.24 22.50 -15.16
CA PRO A 105 21.23 22.42 -14.10
C PRO A 105 21.03 20.97 -13.62
N VAL A 106 20.80 20.81 -12.33
CA VAL A 106 20.33 19.55 -11.72
C VAL A 106 18.99 19.81 -11.04
N LEU A 107 17.97 19.13 -11.51
CA LEU A 107 16.64 19.13 -10.92
C LEU A 107 16.63 18.23 -9.70
N ILE A 108 16.40 18.80 -8.52
CA ILE A 108 16.39 18.10 -7.25
C ILE A 108 14.98 18.10 -6.69
N GLY A 109 14.39 16.93 -6.51
CA GLY A 109 13.06 16.75 -5.95
C GLY A 109 12.73 15.29 -5.75
N GLU A 110 11.69 15.00 -5.00
CA GLU A 110 11.25 13.64 -4.74
C GLU A 110 10.78 12.93 -6.03
N ALA A 111 10.64 11.59 -5.99
CA ALA A 111 10.12 10.84 -7.13
C ALA A 111 8.66 11.24 -7.41
N GLY A 112 8.30 11.39 -8.69
CA GLY A 112 6.92 11.70 -9.07
C GLY A 112 6.51 13.17 -9.02
N VAL A 113 7.43 14.13 -8.68
CA VAL A 113 7.10 15.57 -8.66
C VAL A 113 7.09 16.23 -10.04
N GLY A 114 7.45 15.50 -11.10
CA GLY A 114 7.44 16.02 -12.48
C GLY A 114 8.77 16.63 -12.95
N LYS A 115 9.91 16.13 -12.48
CA LYS A 115 11.25 16.58 -12.95
C LYS A 115 11.43 16.41 -14.45
N THR A 116 11.02 15.28 -15.00
CA THR A 116 11.11 14.97 -16.44
C THR A 116 10.21 15.92 -17.25
N ALA A 117 9.02 16.25 -16.75
CA ALA A 117 8.11 17.21 -17.38
C ALA A 117 8.73 18.61 -17.56
N ILE A 118 9.58 19.07 -16.62
CA ILE A 118 10.30 20.35 -16.76
C ILE A 118 11.22 20.34 -17.96
N VAL A 119 11.89 19.21 -18.23
CA VAL A 119 12.79 19.07 -19.40
C VAL A 119 12.01 18.92 -20.70
N GLU A 120 10.87 18.27 -20.66
CA GLU A 120 9.93 18.22 -21.79
C GLU A 120 9.38 19.63 -22.10
N GLY A 121 9.05 20.42 -21.07
CA GLY A 121 8.66 21.81 -21.21
C GLY A 121 9.78 22.68 -21.81
N LEU A 122 11.02 22.48 -21.39
CA LEU A 122 12.18 23.14 -22.03
C LEU A 122 12.28 22.77 -23.52
N ALA A 123 12.08 21.51 -23.88
CA ALA A 123 12.09 21.07 -25.27
C ALA A 123 10.94 21.70 -26.09
N GLN A 124 9.77 21.87 -25.49
CA GLN A 124 8.63 22.57 -26.10
C GLN A 124 8.92 24.07 -26.30
N GLU A 125 9.52 24.75 -25.31
CA GLU A 125 9.92 26.16 -25.45
C GLU A 125 10.99 26.36 -26.52
N ILE A 126 11.96 25.42 -26.64
CA ILE A 126 12.95 25.44 -27.72
C ILE A 126 12.27 25.22 -29.08
N ALA A 127 11.37 24.25 -29.18
CA ALA A 127 10.66 23.92 -30.41
C ALA A 127 9.76 25.07 -30.89
N SER A 128 9.14 25.81 -29.96
CA SER A 128 8.30 26.98 -30.25
C SER A 128 9.06 28.31 -30.41
N GLY A 129 10.38 28.29 -30.17
CA GLY A 129 11.22 29.49 -30.31
C GLY A 129 11.08 30.53 -29.18
N VAL A 130 10.51 30.15 -28.04
CA VAL A 130 10.29 31.04 -26.86
C VAL A 130 11.51 31.08 -25.93
N VAL A 131 12.69 30.79 -26.43
CA VAL A 131 13.96 30.74 -25.68
C VAL A 131 14.95 31.78 -26.20
N PRO A 132 15.98 32.16 -25.40
CA PRO A 132 17.07 33.04 -25.87
C PRO A 132 17.77 32.46 -27.12
N GLU A 133 18.30 33.33 -27.98
CA GLU A 133 18.99 32.95 -29.25
C GLU A 133 20.04 31.84 -29.09
N ILE A 134 20.73 31.81 -27.95
CA ILE A 134 21.79 30.82 -27.64
C ILE A 134 21.22 29.38 -27.59
N LEU A 135 19.91 29.21 -27.35
CA LEU A 135 19.24 27.93 -27.19
C LEU A 135 18.35 27.54 -28.38
N LEU A 136 18.09 28.45 -29.34
CA LEU A 136 17.17 28.22 -30.48
C LEU A 136 17.53 26.99 -31.33
N ASP A 137 18.82 26.75 -31.55
CA ASP A 137 19.31 25.64 -32.40
C ASP A 137 19.67 24.40 -31.58
N ARG A 138 19.39 24.39 -30.28
CA ARG A 138 19.71 23.28 -29.38
C ARG A 138 18.68 22.15 -29.50
N LYS A 139 19.17 20.91 -29.33
CA LYS A 139 18.35 19.71 -29.23
C LYS A 139 18.47 19.13 -27.84
N VAL A 140 17.36 18.80 -27.22
CA VAL A 140 17.34 18.12 -25.92
C VAL A 140 17.17 16.62 -26.18
N ILE A 141 18.18 15.83 -25.80
CA ILE A 141 18.20 14.39 -26.02
C ILE A 141 18.27 13.68 -24.68
N THR A 142 17.27 12.85 -24.38
CA THR A 142 17.27 11.97 -23.21
C THR A 142 18.10 10.74 -23.49
N LEU A 143 19.00 10.35 -22.58
CA LEU A 143 19.78 9.14 -22.68
C LEU A 143 19.09 8.00 -21.92
N ASP A 144 18.81 6.91 -22.61
CA ASP A 144 18.29 5.69 -21.99
C ASP A 144 19.44 4.78 -21.55
N LEU A 145 19.71 4.80 -20.24
CA LEU A 145 20.78 4.00 -19.64
C LEU A 145 20.46 2.51 -19.63
N ALA A 146 19.20 2.13 -19.52
CA ALA A 146 18.79 0.74 -19.51
C ALA A 146 19.05 0.08 -20.88
N LEU A 147 18.71 0.77 -21.98
CA LEU A 147 19.02 0.32 -23.33
C LEU A 147 20.53 0.23 -23.59
N MET A 148 21.32 1.12 -22.99
CA MET A 148 22.76 1.11 -23.12
C MET A 148 23.43 -0.09 -22.45
N VAL A 149 22.88 -0.54 -21.33
CA VAL A 149 23.33 -1.73 -20.60
C VAL A 149 22.80 -3.01 -21.24
N ALA A 150 21.61 -2.97 -21.82
CA ALA A 150 20.99 -4.12 -22.45
C ALA A 150 21.88 -4.69 -23.57
N GLY A 151 22.10 -6.01 -23.57
CA GLY A 151 22.90 -6.71 -24.55
C GLY A 151 24.43 -6.54 -24.43
N THR A 152 24.94 -5.89 -23.38
CA THR A 152 26.37 -5.84 -23.09
C THR A 152 26.78 -7.05 -22.24
N LYS A 153 27.60 -7.94 -22.79
CA LYS A 153 28.19 -9.09 -22.06
C LYS A 153 29.44 -8.71 -21.26
N TYR A 154 30.13 -7.65 -21.66
CA TYR A 154 31.40 -7.22 -21.10
C TYR A 154 31.40 -5.72 -20.78
N ARG A 155 32.05 -5.34 -19.69
CA ARG A 155 32.18 -3.95 -19.19
C ARG A 155 32.68 -2.98 -20.27
N GLY A 156 33.66 -3.38 -21.07
CA GLY A 156 34.24 -2.54 -22.16
C GLY A 156 33.25 -2.13 -23.24
N GLN A 157 32.21 -2.94 -23.50
CA GLN A 157 31.22 -2.60 -24.54
C GLN A 157 30.33 -1.44 -24.10
N PHE A 158 29.96 -1.35 -22.82
CA PHE A 158 29.19 -0.24 -22.26
C PHE A 158 30.04 1.06 -22.28
N GLU A 159 31.32 0.96 -21.86
CA GLU A 159 32.24 2.09 -21.88
C GLU A 159 32.45 2.62 -23.30
N GLU A 160 32.57 1.73 -24.28
CA GLU A 160 32.72 2.09 -25.72
C GLU A 160 31.45 2.78 -26.25
N ARG A 161 30.25 2.30 -25.90
CA ARG A 161 28.97 2.94 -26.27
C ARG A 161 28.87 4.36 -25.70
N ILE A 162 29.14 4.55 -24.40
CA ILE A 162 29.14 5.88 -23.77
C ILE A 162 30.17 6.80 -24.46
N LYS A 163 31.38 6.32 -24.66
CA LYS A 163 32.43 7.11 -25.32
C LYS A 163 32.03 7.51 -26.75
N GLY A 164 31.42 6.60 -27.50
CA GLY A 164 30.92 6.90 -28.85
C GLY A 164 29.84 7.98 -28.84
N ILE A 165 28.87 7.89 -27.91
CA ILE A 165 27.81 8.91 -27.73
C ILE A 165 28.43 10.26 -27.36
N MET A 166 29.40 10.27 -26.44
CA MET A 166 30.05 11.50 -26.01
C MET A 166 30.83 12.17 -27.18
N ASP A 167 31.46 11.39 -28.03
CA ASP A 167 32.16 11.91 -29.21
C ASP A 167 31.19 12.44 -30.28
N GLU A 168 30.00 11.84 -30.43
CA GLU A 168 28.93 12.38 -31.29
C GLU A 168 28.40 13.71 -30.77
N ILE A 169 28.14 13.84 -29.44
CA ILE A 169 27.65 15.07 -28.80
C ILE A 169 28.68 16.19 -28.97
N LYS A 170 29.97 15.92 -28.76
CA LYS A 170 31.06 16.87 -28.97
C LYS A 170 31.16 17.40 -30.40
N ARG A 171 30.90 16.53 -31.39
CA ARG A 171 30.88 16.90 -32.81
C ARG A 171 29.66 17.73 -33.18
N ALA A 172 28.49 17.35 -32.62
CA ALA A 172 27.24 18.01 -32.94
C ALA A 172 27.16 19.44 -32.35
N LYS A 173 27.77 19.70 -31.19
CA LYS A 173 27.84 21.00 -30.47
C LYS A 173 26.50 21.66 -30.09
N ASN A 174 25.40 21.17 -30.63
CA ASN A 174 24.04 21.70 -30.40
C ASN A 174 23.16 20.82 -29.55
N VAL A 175 23.72 19.82 -28.85
CA VAL A 175 22.99 18.86 -28.03
C VAL A 175 23.07 19.26 -26.56
N ILE A 176 21.93 19.27 -25.90
CA ILE A 176 21.77 19.30 -24.44
C ILE A 176 21.35 17.89 -24.02
N LEU A 177 22.19 17.23 -23.24
CA LEU A 177 21.94 15.88 -22.78
C LEU A 177 21.03 15.91 -21.54
N PHE A 178 19.93 15.19 -21.55
CA PHE A 178 19.14 14.95 -20.34
C PHE A 178 19.46 13.59 -19.76
N ILE A 179 19.76 13.57 -18.46
CA ILE A 179 20.09 12.37 -17.69
C ILE A 179 19.10 12.29 -16.53
N ASP A 180 18.13 11.40 -16.66
CA ASP A 180 17.28 11.08 -15.54
C ASP A 180 18.00 10.13 -14.58
N GLU A 181 17.66 10.17 -13.31
CA GLU A 181 18.33 9.42 -12.26
C GLU A 181 19.87 9.52 -12.33
N MET A 182 20.38 10.74 -12.45
CA MET A 182 21.80 11.01 -12.66
C MET A 182 22.73 10.29 -11.65
N HIS A 183 22.22 9.98 -10.46
CA HIS A 183 22.96 9.25 -9.44
C HIS A 183 23.37 7.84 -9.87
N THR A 184 22.63 7.21 -10.80
CA THR A 184 22.95 5.88 -11.33
C THR A 184 24.24 5.88 -12.13
N ILE A 185 24.55 6.99 -12.78
CA ILE A 185 25.80 7.15 -13.55
C ILE A 185 26.97 7.52 -12.64
N VAL A 186 26.72 8.35 -11.60
CA VAL A 186 27.76 8.90 -10.72
C VAL A 186 28.09 7.97 -9.56
N GLY A 187 27.13 7.17 -9.10
CA GLY A 187 27.23 6.34 -7.89
C GLY A 187 27.60 4.86 -8.14
N ALA A 188 27.65 4.41 -9.35
CA ALA A 188 27.83 3.00 -9.70
C ALA A 188 29.22 2.40 -9.36
N GLY A 189 30.17 3.20 -8.86
CA GLY A 189 31.54 2.74 -8.56
C GLY A 189 31.76 2.08 -7.17
N ALA A 190 30.76 1.95 -6.32
CA ALA A 190 30.94 1.49 -4.94
C ALA A 190 30.70 -0.03 -4.72
N ALA A 191 30.11 -0.74 -5.69
CA ALA A 191 29.95 -2.19 -5.63
C ALA A 191 30.95 -2.88 -6.55
N GLU A 192 31.60 -3.96 -6.12
CA GLU A 192 32.49 -4.78 -6.92
C GLU A 192 31.75 -5.26 -8.19
N GLY A 193 32.10 -4.71 -9.35
CA GLY A 193 31.48 -5.03 -10.63
C GLY A 193 30.55 -3.95 -11.24
N ALA A 194 30.30 -2.84 -10.56
CA ALA A 194 29.45 -1.77 -11.09
C ALA A 194 30.16 -0.96 -12.19
N MET A 195 29.39 -0.62 -13.23
CA MET A 195 29.90 0.07 -14.43
C MET A 195 30.20 1.53 -14.13
N ASP A 196 31.46 1.94 -14.27
CA ASP A 196 31.93 3.28 -13.92
C ASP A 196 31.82 4.27 -15.09
N ALA A 197 30.58 4.60 -15.47
CA ALA A 197 30.29 5.65 -16.46
C ALA A 197 30.78 7.04 -16.03
N SER A 198 30.93 7.21 -14.73
CA SER A 198 31.37 8.45 -14.08
C SER A 198 32.75 8.89 -14.58
N ASN A 199 33.68 7.97 -14.74
CA ASN A 199 35.05 8.28 -15.19
C ASN A 199 35.12 8.78 -16.65
N ILE A 200 34.12 8.47 -17.47
CA ILE A 200 34.05 8.93 -18.86
C ILE A 200 33.33 10.30 -18.94
N LEU A 201 32.29 10.47 -18.16
CA LEU A 201 31.47 11.70 -18.16
C LEU A 201 32.12 12.86 -17.40
N LYS A 202 32.77 12.61 -16.26
CA LYS A 202 33.42 13.63 -15.43
C LYS A 202 34.42 14.52 -16.21
N PRO A 203 35.34 13.98 -17.02
CA PRO A 203 36.28 14.81 -17.82
C PRO A 203 35.57 15.70 -18.82
N ALA A 204 34.56 15.19 -19.52
CA ALA A 204 33.81 15.93 -20.52
C ALA A 204 32.99 17.07 -19.92
N LEU A 205 32.32 16.81 -18.79
CA LEU A 205 31.59 17.81 -17.99
C LEU A 205 32.55 18.83 -17.38
N SER A 206 33.69 18.38 -16.84
CA SER A 206 34.67 19.26 -16.21
C SER A 206 35.32 20.25 -17.19
N ARG A 207 35.50 19.85 -18.45
CA ARG A 207 36.05 20.73 -19.50
C ARG A 207 34.98 21.63 -20.14
N GLY A 208 33.71 21.42 -19.87
CA GLY A 208 32.60 22.14 -20.50
C GLY A 208 32.37 21.77 -21.97
N GLU A 209 32.82 20.58 -22.37
CA GLU A 209 32.66 20.07 -23.73
C GLU A 209 31.21 19.64 -24.02
N ILE A 210 30.42 19.47 -22.98
CA ILE A 210 29.05 19.00 -23.03
C ILE A 210 28.19 19.82 -22.05
N GLN A 211 26.98 20.10 -22.48
CA GLN A 211 25.92 20.63 -21.60
C GLN A 211 24.95 19.50 -21.24
N CYS A 212 24.61 19.38 -19.97
CA CYS A 212 23.61 18.44 -19.54
C CYS A 212 22.63 19.03 -18.51
N VAL A 213 21.44 18.46 -18.49
CA VAL A 213 20.43 18.63 -17.45
C VAL A 213 20.34 17.32 -16.70
N GLY A 214 20.55 17.32 -15.40
CA GLY A 214 20.40 16.13 -14.56
C GLY A 214 19.10 16.18 -13.76
N ALA A 215 18.53 15.02 -13.45
CA ALA A 215 17.45 14.89 -12.49
C ALA A 215 17.82 13.86 -11.42
N THR A 216 17.52 14.13 -10.16
CA THR A 216 17.81 13.23 -9.03
C THR A 216 16.98 13.59 -7.80
N THR A 217 17.03 12.76 -6.75
CA THR A 217 16.46 13.09 -5.45
C THR A 217 17.45 13.87 -4.58
N LEU A 218 16.96 14.52 -3.52
CA LEU A 218 17.81 15.28 -2.60
C LEU A 218 18.82 14.37 -1.86
N SER A 219 18.38 13.20 -1.46
CA SER A 219 19.21 12.19 -0.78
C SER A 219 20.37 11.72 -1.66
N GLU A 220 20.07 11.39 -2.91
CA GLU A 220 21.07 10.92 -3.88
C GLU A 220 22.03 12.05 -4.33
N TYR A 221 21.50 13.27 -4.48
CA TYR A 221 22.33 14.45 -4.76
C TYR A 221 23.41 14.65 -3.70
N ARG A 222 23.02 14.63 -2.42
CA ARG A 222 23.96 14.77 -1.28
C ARG A 222 24.97 13.62 -1.21
N LYS A 223 24.54 12.40 -1.51
CA LYS A 223 25.37 11.20 -1.41
C LYS A 223 26.42 11.13 -2.53
N HIS A 224 26.06 11.50 -3.75
CA HIS A 224 26.88 11.22 -4.95
C HIS A 224 27.43 12.46 -5.64
N ILE A 225 26.72 13.59 -5.65
CA ILE A 225 27.12 14.78 -6.41
C ILE A 225 27.79 15.83 -5.53
N GLU A 226 27.20 16.15 -4.39
CA GLU A 226 27.70 17.17 -3.46
C GLU A 226 29.06 16.78 -2.85
N LYS A 227 29.33 15.51 -2.66
CA LYS A 227 30.63 15.00 -2.19
C LYS A 227 31.74 15.06 -3.24
N ASP A 228 31.41 15.18 -4.51
CA ASP A 228 32.38 15.27 -5.60
C ASP A 228 32.63 16.74 -6.00
N ALA A 229 33.74 17.31 -5.52
CA ALA A 229 34.10 18.70 -5.78
C ALA A 229 34.22 19.06 -7.27
N ALA A 230 34.51 18.09 -8.17
CA ALA A 230 34.59 18.32 -9.59
C ALA A 230 33.19 18.50 -10.22
N LEU A 231 32.23 17.74 -9.79
CA LEU A 231 30.83 17.84 -10.23
C LEU A 231 30.14 19.05 -9.60
N GLU A 232 30.29 19.27 -8.30
CA GLU A 232 29.67 20.39 -7.58
C GLU A 232 29.98 21.75 -8.22
N ARG A 233 31.23 21.92 -8.71
CA ARG A 233 31.65 23.16 -9.40
C ARG A 233 31.03 23.34 -10.79
N ARG A 234 30.40 22.32 -11.36
CA ARG A 234 29.84 22.35 -12.73
C ARG A 234 28.32 22.31 -12.76
N PHE A 235 27.72 21.75 -11.70
CA PHE A 235 26.29 21.67 -11.60
C PHE A 235 25.70 22.81 -10.73
N GLN A 236 24.50 23.24 -11.11
CA GLN A 236 23.69 24.18 -10.33
C GLN A 236 22.36 23.52 -10.00
N SER A 237 22.07 23.41 -8.72
CA SER A 237 20.82 22.83 -8.24
C SER A 237 19.62 23.73 -8.55
N VAL A 238 18.53 23.10 -8.97
CA VAL A 238 17.19 23.67 -9.11
C VAL A 238 16.25 22.78 -8.30
N LYS A 239 15.68 23.36 -7.24
CA LYS A 239 14.74 22.63 -6.38
C LYS A 239 13.39 22.53 -7.10
N VAL A 240 12.82 21.34 -7.09
CA VAL A 240 11.50 21.02 -7.65
C VAL A 240 10.63 20.52 -6.51
N ASP A 241 9.72 21.37 -6.08
CA ASP A 241 8.76 21.05 -5.01
C ASP A 241 7.50 20.39 -5.59
N ASP A 242 6.73 19.71 -4.73
CA ASP A 242 5.42 19.18 -5.08
C ASP A 242 4.52 20.30 -5.60
N PRO A 243 3.75 20.07 -6.67
CA PRO A 243 2.75 21.03 -7.11
C PRO A 243 1.65 21.17 -6.04
N THR A 244 1.02 22.34 -6.01
CA THR A 244 -0.18 22.51 -5.18
C THR A 244 -1.31 21.61 -5.68
N PRO A 245 -2.28 21.25 -4.84
CA PRO A 245 -3.44 20.48 -5.31
C PRO A 245 -4.18 21.16 -6.47
N GLU A 246 -4.23 22.48 -6.49
CA GLU A 246 -4.84 23.28 -7.56
C GLU A 246 -4.07 23.16 -8.87
N ASP A 247 -2.74 23.24 -8.82
CA ASP A 247 -1.88 23.04 -9.99
C ASP A 247 -1.97 21.57 -10.48
N ALA A 248 -2.05 20.62 -9.57
CA ALA A 248 -2.22 19.21 -9.93
C ALA A 248 -3.54 18.96 -10.68
N VAL A 249 -4.63 19.59 -10.28
CA VAL A 249 -5.90 19.51 -11.04
C VAL A 249 -5.73 20.09 -12.46
N LEU A 250 -5.01 21.20 -12.61
CA LEU A 250 -4.74 21.77 -13.94
C LEU A 250 -3.87 20.85 -14.80
N ILE A 251 -2.86 20.19 -14.18
CA ILE A 251 -2.02 19.19 -14.86
C ILE A 251 -2.88 18.03 -15.36
N LEU A 252 -3.70 17.44 -14.50
CA LEU A 252 -4.56 16.32 -14.88
C LEU A 252 -5.56 16.71 -15.98
N ARG A 253 -6.13 17.92 -15.93
CA ARG A 253 -6.99 18.44 -17.00
C ARG A 253 -6.24 18.56 -18.33
N GLY A 254 -4.96 18.94 -18.28
CA GLY A 254 -4.13 19.06 -19.49
C GLY A 254 -3.81 17.73 -20.16
N ILE A 255 -3.62 16.68 -19.39
CA ILE A 255 -3.30 15.34 -19.91
C ILE A 255 -4.56 14.47 -20.16
N ARG A 256 -5.74 14.91 -19.70
CA ARG A 256 -7.01 14.20 -19.73
C ARG A 256 -7.31 13.58 -21.09
N SER A 257 -7.18 14.34 -22.18
CA SER A 257 -7.53 13.90 -23.52
C SER A 257 -6.75 12.67 -23.99
N LYS A 258 -5.46 12.57 -23.64
CA LYS A 258 -4.64 11.41 -23.98
C LYS A 258 -5.06 10.14 -23.25
N TYR A 259 -5.40 10.26 -21.96
CA TYR A 259 -5.90 9.12 -21.17
C TYR A 259 -7.32 8.71 -21.59
N GLU A 260 -8.18 9.67 -21.96
CA GLU A 260 -9.51 9.40 -22.51
C GLU A 260 -9.43 8.63 -23.84
N GLU A 261 -8.49 8.99 -24.69
CA GLU A 261 -8.26 8.30 -25.96
C GLU A 261 -7.69 6.89 -25.75
N HIS A 262 -6.74 6.75 -24.81
CA HIS A 262 -6.14 5.45 -24.50
C HIS A 262 -7.14 4.46 -23.90
N HIS A 263 -7.92 4.89 -22.90
CA HIS A 263 -8.89 4.02 -22.22
C HIS A 263 -10.28 3.99 -22.88
N LYS A 264 -10.50 4.82 -23.91
CA LYS A 264 -11.80 4.99 -24.56
C LYS A 264 -12.93 5.34 -23.56
N CYS A 265 -12.60 6.16 -22.58
CA CYS A 265 -13.51 6.65 -21.54
C CYS A 265 -13.59 8.18 -21.57
N GLU A 266 -14.42 8.75 -20.72
CA GLU A 266 -14.55 10.19 -20.50
C GLU A 266 -14.50 10.47 -19.00
N TYR A 267 -13.54 11.31 -18.55
CA TYR A 267 -13.43 11.69 -17.15
C TYR A 267 -14.26 12.94 -16.87
N THR A 268 -15.08 12.90 -15.82
CA THR A 268 -15.77 14.11 -15.36
C THR A 268 -14.79 15.06 -14.64
N ASP A 269 -15.08 16.36 -14.61
CA ASP A 269 -14.24 17.30 -13.85
C ASP A 269 -14.24 16.98 -12.37
N ALA A 270 -15.38 16.51 -11.83
CA ALA A 270 -15.48 16.02 -10.46
C ALA A 270 -14.55 14.82 -10.19
N ALA A 271 -14.38 13.92 -11.16
CA ALA A 271 -13.45 12.78 -11.03
C ALA A 271 -11.99 13.25 -10.96
N ILE A 272 -11.60 14.23 -11.78
CA ILE A 272 -10.24 14.79 -11.76
C ILE A 272 -9.94 15.48 -10.43
N GLU A 273 -10.86 16.30 -9.93
CA GLU A 273 -10.74 16.96 -8.63
C GLU A 273 -10.70 15.93 -7.49
N ALA A 274 -11.52 14.88 -7.58
CA ALA A 274 -11.51 13.78 -6.61
C ALA A 274 -10.20 12.99 -6.65
N ALA A 275 -9.64 12.69 -7.83
CA ALA A 275 -8.36 12.01 -7.96
C ALA A 275 -7.23 12.75 -7.21
N VAL A 276 -7.16 14.09 -7.37
CA VAL A 276 -6.16 14.92 -6.68
C VAL A 276 -6.46 14.99 -5.18
N ARG A 277 -7.68 15.31 -4.79
CA ARG A 277 -8.11 15.47 -3.39
C ARG A 277 -7.91 14.19 -2.59
N LEU A 278 -8.37 13.06 -3.13
CA LEU A 278 -8.28 11.77 -2.46
C LEU A 278 -6.84 11.25 -2.39
N SER A 279 -6.10 11.32 -3.49
CA SER A 279 -4.69 10.90 -3.49
C SER A 279 -3.84 11.76 -2.58
N HIS A 280 -4.07 13.08 -2.54
CA HIS A 280 -3.36 13.99 -1.63
C HIS A 280 -3.62 13.66 -0.16
N ARG A 281 -4.89 13.35 0.19
CA ARG A 281 -5.30 13.07 1.57
C ARG A 281 -4.95 11.67 2.04
N TYR A 282 -5.07 10.66 1.18
CA TYR A 282 -5.02 9.25 1.58
C TYR A 282 -3.74 8.53 1.14
N ILE A 283 -3.06 8.98 0.10
CA ILE A 283 -1.81 8.38 -0.38
C ILE A 283 -0.65 9.28 0.04
N THR A 284 -0.09 9.02 1.23
CA THR A 284 0.97 9.85 1.82
C THR A 284 2.39 9.45 1.40
N ALA A 285 2.56 8.23 0.91
CA ALA A 285 3.88 7.68 0.53
C ALA A 285 4.38 8.13 -0.84
N ARG A 286 3.55 8.80 -1.65
CA ARG A 286 3.87 9.28 -3.00
C ARG A 286 3.53 10.77 -3.13
N HIS A 287 4.13 11.42 -4.12
CA HIS A 287 4.01 12.84 -4.37
C HIS A 287 3.04 13.19 -5.50
N LEU A 288 2.49 14.39 -5.47
CA LEU A 288 1.74 14.93 -6.60
C LEU A 288 2.72 15.39 -7.70
N PRO A 289 2.30 15.34 -8.98
CA PRO A 289 1.03 14.90 -9.53
C PRO A 289 0.93 13.39 -9.77
N ASP A 290 2.03 12.65 -9.70
CA ASP A 290 2.18 11.24 -10.09
C ASP A 290 1.11 10.34 -9.48
N LYS A 291 0.92 10.38 -8.15
CA LYS A 291 -0.11 9.58 -7.49
C LYS A 291 -1.54 9.87 -7.95
N ALA A 292 -1.83 11.10 -8.40
CA ALA A 292 -3.15 11.45 -8.89
C ALA A 292 -3.34 11.00 -10.36
N ILE A 293 -2.27 11.03 -11.14
CA ILE A 293 -2.21 10.48 -12.49
C ILE A 293 -2.43 8.97 -12.45
N ASP A 294 -1.72 8.27 -11.57
CA ASP A 294 -1.87 6.82 -11.39
C ASP A 294 -3.31 6.43 -11.03
N VAL A 295 -3.97 7.18 -10.10
CA VAL A 295 -5.37 6.95 -9.74
C VAL A 295 -6.28 7.14 -10.94
N MET A 296 -6.06 8.18 -11.75
CA MET A 296 -6.83 8.45 -12.96
C MET A 296 -6.63 7.35 -14.01
N ASP A 297 -5.39 6.91 -14.23
CA ASP A 297 -5.03 5.85 -15.19
C ASP A 297 -5.68 4.51 -14.81
N GLU A 298 -5.57 4.10 -13.55
CA GLU A 298 -6.17 2.85 -13.07
C GLU A 298 -7.70 2.91 -13.09
N ALA A 299 -8.31 4.06 -12.80
CA ALA A 299 -9.75 4.23 -12.90
C ALA A 299 -10.25 4.06 -14.36
N GLY A 300 -9.51 4.61 -15.33
CA GLY A 300 -9.79 4.41 -16.75
C GLY A 300 -9.62 2.95 -17.18
N ALA A 301 -8.54 2.31 -16.76
CA ALA A 301 -8.29 0.88 -17.02
C ALA A 301 -9.41 0.00 -16.43
N ARG A 302 -9.82 0.24 -15.18
CA ARG A 302 -10.91 -0.49 -14.52
C ARG A 302 -12.25 -0.29 -15.23
N ALA A 303 -12.56 0.94 -15.63
CA ALA A 303 -13.77 1.24 -16.38
C ALA A 303 -13.78 0.49 -17.72
N ARG A 304 -12.66 0.47 -18.45
CA ARG A 304 -12.49 -0.30 -19.68
C ARG A 304 -12.67 -1.80 -19.46
N ILE A 305 -12.07 -2.39 -18.43
CA ILE A 305 -12.22 -3.81 -18.09
C ILE A 305 -13.68 -4.16 -17.80
N ARG A 306 -14.39 -3.31 -17.02
CA ARG A 306 -15.83 -3.50 -16.78
C ARG A 306 -16.66 -3.52 -18.07
N SER A 307 -16.27 -2.74 -19.06
CA SER A 307 -16.98 -2.73 -20.36
C SER A 307 -16.69 -3.96 -21.20
N LEU A 308 -15.64 -4.72 -20.89
CA LEU A 308 -15.33 -5.97 -21.56
C LEU A 308 -16.14 -7.17 -21.02
N ASN A 309 -16.80 -7.01 -19.87
CA ASN A 309 -17.65 -8.05 -19.32
C ASN A 309 -18.83 -8.31 -20.27
N ILE A 310 -18.95 -9.56 -20.71
CA ILE A 310 -20.01 -10.01 -21.59
C ILE A 310 -21.34 -9.93 -20.82
N PRO A 311 -22.41 -9.35 -21.40
CA PRO A 311 -23.72 -9.33 -20.76
C PRO A 311 -24.24 -10.73 -20.44
N ALA A 312 -24.92 -10.88 -19.31
CA ALA A 312 -25.48 -12.16 -18.87
C ALA A 312 -26.41 -12.80 -19.91
N ASP A 313 -27.07 -12.03 -20.75
CA ASP A 313 -27.92 -12.50 -21.83
C ASP A 313 -27.14 -13.36 -22.87
N ILE A 314 -25.88 -13.02 -23.12
CA ILE A 314 -25.01 -13.78 -24.04
C ILE A 314 -24.53 -15.06 -23.39
N ASP A 315 -24.26 -15.04 -22.08
CA ASP A 315 -23.86 -16.20 -21.31
C ASP A 315 -25.02 -17.22 -21.21
N VAL A 316 -26.27 -16.75 -21.12
CA VAL A 316 -27.46 -17.62 -21.18
C VAL A 316 -27.51 -18.36 -22.51
N VAL A 317 -27.32 -17.65 -23.66
CA VAL A 317 -27.29 -18.29 -24.97
C VAL A 317 -26.13 -19.28 -25.09
N GLN A 318 -24.97 -18.98 -24.45
CA GLN A 318 -23.85 -19.94 -24.41
C GLN A 318 -24.22 -21.21 -23.65
N THR A 319 -24.86 -21.09 -22.49
CA THR A 319 -25.32 -22.25 -21.72
C THR A 319 -26.40 -23.08 -22.46
N GLU A 320 -27.25 -22.44 -23.29
CA GLU A 320 -28.19 -23.13 -24.19
C GLU A 320 -27.44 -23.90 -25.27
N ILE A 321 -26.41 -23.30 -25.88
CA ILE A 321 -25.59 -23.96 -26.89
C ILE A 321 -24.93 -25.21 -26.28
N ASP A 322 -24.37 -25.09 -25.10
CA ASP A 322 -23.67 -26.21 -24.42
C ASP A 322 -24.64 -27.37 -24.11
N LYS A 323 -25.87 -27.07 -23.70
CA LYS A 323 -26.93 -28.09 -23.50
C LYS A 323 -27.30 -28.79 -24.80
N VAL A 324 -27.49 -28.03 -25.90
CA VAL A 324 -27.83 -28.60 -27.21
C VAL A 324 -26.69 -29.45 -27.77
N VAL A 325 -25.44 -29.04 -27.52
CA VAL A 325 -24.24 -29.82 -27.89
C VAL A 325 -24.20 -31.16 -27.14
N GLN A 326 -24.47 -31.17 -25.83
CA GLN A 326 -24.55 -32.41 -25.03
C GLN A 326 -25.66 -33.32 -25.54
N GLN A 327 -26.86 -32.78 -25.76
CA GLN A 327 -28.00 -33.56 -26.32
C GLN A 327 -27.69 -34.11 -27.69
N LYS A 328 -27.00 -33.39 -28.55
CA LYS A 328 -26.54 -33.84 -29.88
C LYS A 328 -25.56 -35.01 -29.75
N GLU A 329 -24.58 -34.95 -28.80
CA GLU A 329 -23.63 -36.01 -28.56
C GLU A 329 -24.31 -37.29 -28.03
N ASP A 330 -25.27 -37.11 -27.10
CA ASP A 330 -26.06 -38.24 -26.57
C ASP A 330 -26.96 -38.87 -27.64
N ALA A 331 -27.61 -38.06 -28.48
CA ALA A 331 -28.39 -38.58 -29.62
C ALA A 331 -27.52 -39.31 -30.65
N SER A 332 -26.29 -38.83 -30.88
CA SER A 332 -25.32 -39.48 -31.77
C SER A 332 -24.83 -40.83 -31.19
N ARG A 333 -24.54 -40.87 -29.87
CA ARG A 333 -24.17 -42.12 -29.19
C ARG A 333 -25.29 -43.19 -29.22
N ASN A 334 -26.55 -42.73 -29.16
CA ASN A 334 -27.72 -43.57 -29.19
C ASN A 334 -28.21 -43.90 -30.62
N GLN A 335 -27.41 -43.58 -31.66
CA GLN A 335 -27.70 -43.80 -33.10
C GLN A 335 -29.02 -43.17 -33.62
N LYS A 336 -29.51 -42.11 -32.95
CA LYS A 336 -30.69 -41.35 -33.35
C LYS A 336 -30.30 -40.21 -34.29
N PHE A 337 -29.97 -40.57 -35.54
CA PHE A 337 -29.40 -39.63 -36.51
C PHE A 337 -30.34 -38.48 -36.94
N GLU A 338 -31.68 -38.67 -37.00
CA GLU A 338 -32.62 -37.59 -37.28
C GLU A 338 -32.70 -36.57 -36.17
N GLU A 339 -32.71 -37.00 -34.89
CA GLU A 339 -32.68 -36.11 -33.74
C GLU A 339 -31.34 -35.32 -33.68
N ALA A 340 -30.24 -35.96 -33.96
CA ALA A 340 -28.91 -35.32 -34.01
C ALA A 340 -28.81 -34.28 -35.15
N ALA A 341 -29.45 -34.52 -36.31
CA ALA A 341 -29.49 -33.56 -37.40
C ALA A 341 -30.32 -32.28 -37.03
N ASN A 342 -31.48 -32.47 -36.40
CA ASN A 342 -32.31 -31.34 -35.92
C ASN A 342 -31.58 -30.53 -34.80
N LEU A 343 -30.88 -31.19 -33.91
CA LEU A 343 -30.08 -30.52 -32.86
C LEU A 343 -28.90 -29.77 -33.46
N ARG A 344 -28.29 -30.25 -34.54
CA ARG A 344 -27.21 -29.54 -35.27
C ARG A 344 -27.75 -28.25 -35.91
N ASP A 345 -28.95 -28.27 -36.47
CA ASP A 345 -29.55 -27.06 -37.05
C ASP A 345 -29.91 -26.04 -35.97
N THR A 346 -30.36 -26.49 -34.80
CA THR A 346 -30.62 -25.63 -33.64
C THR A 346 -29.34 -25.06 -33.07
N GLU A 347 -28.29 -25.83 -32.95
CA GLU A 347 -26.93 -25.37 -32.56
C GLU A 347 -26.46 -24.27 -33.52
N LYS A 348 -26.55 -24.47 -34.81
CA LYS A 348 -26.15 -23.48 -35.83
C LYS A 348 -26.95 -22.17 -35.73
N LYS A 349 -28.26 -22.25 -35.47
CA LYS A 349 -29.09 -21.05 -35.24
C LYS A 349 -28.72 -20.31 -33.98
N LEU A 350 -28.45 -21.01 -32.86
CA LEU A 350 -28.06 -20.39 -31.60
C LEU A 350 -26.66 -19.76 -31.68
N ARG A 351 -25.71 -20.41 -32.36
CA ARG A 351 -24.37 -19.83 -32.61
C ARG A 351 -24.46 -18.56 -33.46
N ALA A 352 -25.27 -18.55 -34.53
CA ALA A 352 -25.48 -17.36 -35.35
C ALA A 352 -26.17 -16.24 -34.56
N LYS A 353 -27.12 -16.58 -33.66
CA LYS A 353 -27.74 -15.61 -32.73
C LYS A 353 -26.74 -15.01 -31.78
N ARG A 354 -25.90 -15.86 -31.15
CA ARG A 354 -24.82 -15.42 -30.26
C ARG A 354 -23.83 -14.48 -30.95
N GLU A 355 -23.42 -14.84 -32.16
CA GLU A 355 -22.48 -14.03 -32.96
C GLU A 355 -23.06 -12.64 -33.30
N LYS A 356 -24.30 -12.56 -33.71
CA LYS A 356 -24.99 -11.30 -33.91
C LYS A 356 -25.10 -10.48 -32.62
N MET A 357 -25.45 -11.10 -31.50
CA MET A 357 -25.52 -10.40 -30.20
C MET A 357 -24.12 -9.89 -29.77
N LEU A 358 -23.05 -10.63 -30.04
CA LEU A 358 -21.70 -10.19 -29.82
C LEU A 358 -21.26 -9.03 -30.70
N GLU A 359 -21.62 -9.07 -31.99
CA GLU A 359 -21.37 -7.95 -32.92
C GLU A 359 -22.11 -6.69 -32.51
N ASP A 360 -23.40 -6.81 -32.19
CA ASP A 360 -24.22 -5.68 -31.75
C ASP A 360 -23.73 -5.09 -30.43
N TRP A 361 -23.30 -5.96 -29.51
CA TRP A 361 -22.70 -5.51 -28.27
C TRP A 361 -21.36 -4.80 -28.50
N ARG A 362 -20.47 -5.34 -29.37
CA ARG A 362 -19.20 -4.70 -29.72
C ARG A 362 -19.44 -3.32 -30.35
N LYS A 363 -20.38 -3.19 -31.29
CA LYS A 363 -20.72 -1.91 -31.91
C LYS A 363 -21.23 -0.90 -30.87
N LYS A 364 -22.19 -1.30 -30.03
CA LYS A 364 -22.71 -0.44 -28.95
C LYS A 364 -21.64 -0.02 -27.94
N ARG A 365 -20.70 -0.92 -27.63
CA ARG A 365 -19.59 -0.63 -26.75
C ARG A 365 -18.62 0.37 -27.36
N ASP A 366 -18.28 0.21 -28.64
CA ASP A 366 -17.32 1.08 -29.32
C ASP A 366 -17.89 2.48 -29.62
N GLU A 367 -19.21 2.60 -29.70
CA GLU A 367 -19.91 3.88 -29.88
C GLU A 367 -20.10 4.65 -28.56
N LYS A 368 -20.15 3.97 -27.42
CA LYS A 368 -20.47 4.59 -26.13
C LYS A 368 -19.19 4.71 -25.27
N ARG A 369 -18.66 5.94 -25.13
CA ARG A 369 -17.61 6.22 -24.16
C ARG A 369 -18.13 6.01 -22.74
N ILE A 370 -17.33 5.39 -21.90
CA ILE A 370 -17.67 5.13 -20.50
C ILE A 370 -17.33 6.37 -19.71
N VAL A 371 -18.29 6.89 -18.95
CA VAL A 371 -18.06 8.04 -18.09
C VAL A 371 -17.47 7.55 -16.76
N VAL A 372 -16.29 8.04 -16.43
CA VAL A 372 -15.59 7.79 -15.15
C VAL A 372 -15.91 8.94 -14.20
N GLY A 373 -16.58 8.64 -13.11
CA GLY A 373 -17.01 9.60 -12.11
C GLY A 373 -16.15 9.59 -10.85
N GLU A 374 -16.59 10.34 -9.84
CA GLU A 374 -15.92 10.40 -8.53
C GLU A 374 -15.92 9.05 -7.81
N ASP A 375 -16.98 8.25 -7.97
CA ASP A 375 -17.12 6.94 -7.30
C ASP A 375 -16.02 5.96 -7.73
N GLU A 376 -15.60 5.97 -9.00
CA GLU A 376 -14.49 5.14 -9.48
C GLU A 376 -13.18 5.56 -8.84
N MET A 377 -12.91 6.85 -8.68
CA MET A 377 -11.71 7.36 -7.99
C MET A 377 -11.70 6.95 -6.52
N LEU A 378 -12.85 7.05 -5.85
CA LEU A 378 -13.02 6.57 -4.47
C LEU A 378 -12.71 5.08 -4.35
N HIS A 379 -13.17 4.26 -5.29
CA HIS A 379 -12.89 2.83 -5.29
C HIS A 379 -11.40 2.51 -5.41
N ILE A 380 -10.70 3.16 -6.34
CA ILE A 380 -9.27 2.93 -6.54
C ILE A 380 -8.47 3.32 -5.29
N VAL A 381 -8.73 4.51 -4.75
CA VAL A 381 -8.02 4.96 -3.55
C VAL A 381 -8.35 4.07 -2.34
N ALA A 382 -9.59 3.56 -2.25
CA ALA A 382 -9.98 2.59 -1.23
C ALA A 382 -9.21 1.27 -1.36
N ASP A 383 -9.11 0.73 -2.57
CA ASP A 383 -8.38 -0.51 -2.84
C ASP A 383 -6.87 -0.38 -2.53
N TRP A 384 -6.26 0.78 -2.83
CA TRP A 384 -4.84 1.02 -2.55
C TRP A 384 -4.53 1.25 -1.08
N THR A 385 -5.42 1.94 -0.37
CA THR A 385 -5.19 2.34 1.02
C THR A 385 -5.78 1.38 2.04
N GLY A 386 -6.64 0.45 1.59
CA GLY A 386 -7.41 -0.43 2.47
C GLY A 386 -8.53 0.30 3.24
N VAL A 387 -8.78 1.59 2.95
CA VAL A 387 -9.81 2.39 3.61
C VAL A 387 -11.13 2.22 2.88
N PRO A 388 -12.22 1.81 3.54
CA PRO A 388 -13.52 1.62 2.90
C PRO A 388 -14.18 2.97 2.56
N LEU A 389 -13.59 3.74 1.63
CA LEU A 389 -14.01 5.08 1.24
C LEU A 389 -15.44 5.14 0.68
N ASN A 390 -15.90 4.07 0.03
CA ASN A 390 -17.26 3.96 -0.52
C ASN A 390 -18.39 4.05 0.52
N ARG A 391 -18.03 3.96 1.79
CA ARG A 391 -18.97 4.08 2.91
C ARG A 391 -18.92 5.44 3.61
N LEU A 392 -17.98 6.34 3.21
CA LEU A 392 -17.52 7.43 4.06
C LEU A 392 -18.31 8.75 3.90
N GLU A 393 -18.80 9.17 2.73
CA GLU A 393 -19.29 10.55 2.60
C GLU A 393 -20.71 10.83 3.10
N LYS A 394 -21.66 9.91 2.94
CA LYS A 394 -23.06 10.16 3.41
C LYS A 394 -23.51 9.29 4.58
N LYS A 395 -22.85 8.14 4.79
CA LYS A 395 -23.15 7.22 5.91
C LYS A 395 -22.26 7.46 7.14
N GLU A 396 -21.12 8.13 7.00
CA GLU A 396 -20.19 8.37 8.11
C GLU A 396 -20.77 9.32 9.16
N THR A 397 -21.40 10.38 8.76
CA THR A 397 -22.02 11.31 9.73
C THR A 397 -23.05 10.60 10.60
N LYS A 398 -23.86 9.70 10.02
CA LYS A 398 -24.80 8.88 10.77
C LYS A 398 -24.10 7.87 11.66
N LYS A 399 -23.07 7.17 11.14
CA LYS A 399 -22.28 6.22 11.94
C LYS A 399 -21.56 6.87 13.10
N LEU A 400 -21.01 8.08 12.91
CA LEU A 400 -20.36 8.83 13.99
C LEU A 400 -21.36 9.32 15.04
N LEU A 401 -22.60 9.61 14.67
CA LEU A 401 -23.66 9.92 15.61
C LEU A 401 -24.10 8.66 16.39
N GLU A 402 -24.11 7.50 15.76
CA GLU A 402 -24.47 6.21 16.35
C GLU A 402 -23.29 5.53 17.09
N LEU A 403 -22.05 5.96 16.83
CA LEU A 403 -20.81 5.38 17.38
C LEU A 403 -20.87 5.19 18.90
N GLU A 404 -21.41 6.14 19.63
CA GLU A 404 -21.53 6.08 21.08
C GLU A 404 -22.39 4.89 21.54
N LYS A 405 -23.56 4.70 20.93
CA LYS A 405 -24.45 3.59 21.21
C LYS A 405 -23.83 2.24 20.85
N ASP A 406 -23.17 2.22 19.72
CA ASP A 406 -22.47 1.02 19.24
C ASP A 406 -21.34 0.59 20.18
N LEU A 407 -20.55 1.56 20.67
CA LEU A 407 -19.48 1.30 21.63
C LEU A 407 -20.06 0.86 22.99
N GLN A 408 -21.15 1.47 23.47
CA GLN A 408 -21.85 1.09 24.72
C GLN A 408 -22.38 -0.35 24.62
N THR A 409 -22.86 -0.77 23.47
CA THR A 409 -23.31 -2.15 23.25
C THR A 409 -22.16 -3.15 23.28
N ALA A 410 -21.00 -2.77 22.77
CA ALA A 410 -19.81 -3.63 22.72
C ALA A 410 -19.04 -3.67 24.05
N VAL A 411 -19.00 -2.56 24.79
CA VAL A 411 -18.23 -2.41 26.03
C VAL A 411 -19.15 -2.07 27.18
N ILE A 412 -19.60 -3.11 27.87
CA ILE A 412 -20.59 -3.00 28.96
C ILE A 412 -20.01 -2.29 30.16
N GLY A 413 -20.79 -1.36 30.75
CA GLY A 413 -20.49 -0.70 32.03
C GLY A 413 -19.44 0.42 31.92
N GLN A 414 -19.15 0.91 30.70
CA GLN A 414 -18.19 2.00 30.46
C GLN A 414 -18.83 3.15 29.66
N ASP A 415 -20.08 3.48 29.95
CA ASP A 415 -20.86 4.43 29.15
C ASP A 415 -20.19 5.80 29.03
N ARG A 416 -19.58 6.33 30.11
CA ARG A 416 -18.87 7.61 30.11
C ARG A 416 -17.58 7.56 29.26
N ALA A 417 -16.86 6.45 29.31
CA ALA A 417 -15.67 6.27 28.49
C ALA A 417 -16.02 6.27 27.00
N CYS A 418 -17.09 5.56 26.63
CA CYS A 418 -17.61 5.53 25.26
C CYS A 418 -18.06 6.92 24.79
N GLU A 419 -18.76 7.68 25.65
CA GLU A 419 -19.20 9.05 25.35
C GLU A 419 -18.02 10.01 25.09
N VAL A 420 -17.00 10.01 25.96
CA VAL A 420 -15.82 10.88 25.82
C VAL A 420 -15.07 10.59 24.51
N VAL A 421 -14.84 9.32 24.21
CA VAL A 421 -14.17 8.90 22.98
C VAL A 421 -14.99 9.28 21.75
N ALA A 422 -16.30 8.98 21.74
CA ALA A 422 -17.17 9.31 20.62
C ALA A 422 -17.28 10.83 20.38
N ARG A 423 -17.36 11.64 21.44
CA ARG A 423 -17.36 13.09 21.38
C ARG A 423 -16.06 13.65 20.79
N ALA A 424 -14.92 13.16 21.23
CA ALA A 424 -13.62 13.58 20.73
C ALA A 424 -13.45 13.25 19.24
N LEU A 425 -13.90 12.07 18.80
CA LEU A 425 -13.84 11.66 17.40
C LEU A 425 -14.80 12.46 16.51
N ARG A 426 -16.02 12.73 16.99
CA ARG A 426 -16.97 13.63 16.30
C ARG A 426 -16.34 15.02 16.07
N ARG A 427 -15.68 15.61 17.09
CA ARG A 427 -14.97 16.89 16.98
C ARG A 427 -13.82 16.84 15.96
N SER A 428 -13.06 15.75 15.95
CA SER A 428 -11.94 15.57 15.01
C SER A 428 -12.41 15.47 13.56
N ARG A 429 -13.54 14.80 13.29
CA ARG A 429 -14.10 14.64 11.95
C ARG A 429 -14.87 15.85 11.43
N ALA A 430 -15.27 16.74 12.30
CA ALA A 430 -15.89 18.03 11.94
C ALA A 430 -14.85 19.08 11.50
N ASP A 431 -13.59 18.71 11.26
CA ASP A 431 -12.46 19.57 10.91
C ASP A 431 -12.23 20.74 11.90
N LEU A 432 -12.70 20.60 13.13
CA LEU A 432 -12.50 21.56 14.21
C LEU A 432 -11.18 21.34 14.97
N LYS A 433 -10.29 20.53 14.40
CA LYS A 433 -9.01 20.12 15.00
C LYS A 433 -7.84 20.62 14.16
N ASP A 434 -6.66 20.73 14.80
CA ASP A 434 -5.40 20.95 14.10
C ASP A 434 -5.12 19.79 13.13
N PRO A 435 -5.01 20.04 11.81
CA PRO A 435 -4.82 19.01 10.79
C PRO A 435 -3.49 18.24 10.93
N ARG A 436 -2.57 18.73 11.75
CA ARG A 436 -1.26 18.07 11.98
C ARG A 436 -1.36 16.90 12.95
N ARG A 437 -2.32 16.89 13.87
CA ARG A 437 -2.40 15.89 14.94
C ARG A 437 -3.11 14.60 14.50
N PRO A 438 -2.88 13.45 15.17
CA PRO A 438 -3.62 12.20 14.98
C PRO A 438 -5.13 12.36 15.13
N ILE A 439 -6.00 11.52 14.55
CA ILE A 439 -7.47 11.60 14.67
C ILE A 439 -7.91 11.74 16.14
N GLY A 440 -7.28 10.98 17.03
CA GLY A 440 -7.47 11.05 18.47
C GLY A 440 -6.25 10.48 19.18
N SER A 441 -5.96 11.02 20.37
CA SER A 441 -4.93 10.50 21.26
C SER A 441 -5.51 10.42 22.67
N PHE A 442 -5.62 9.20 23.20
CA PHE A 442 -6.32 8.94 24.44
C PHE A 442 -5.44 8.19 25.45
N LEU A 443 -5.54 8.57 26.71
CA LEU A 443 -4.98 7.80 27.82
C LEU A 443 -6.11 7.11 28.57
N PHE A 444 -6.13 5.77 28.53
CA PHE A 444 -7.13 4.94 29.21
C PHE A 444 -6.59 4.52 30.59
N LEU A 445 -7.17 5.05 31.65
CA LEU A 445 -6.80 4.78 33.03
C LEU A 445 -7.81 3.84 33.68
N GLY A 446 -7.33 2.92 34.52
CA GLY A 446 -8.21 2.05 35.31
C GLY A 446 -7.63 0.66 35.54
N PRO A 447 -8.28 -0.18 36.37
CA PRO A 447 -7.81 -1.51 36.70
C PRO A 447 -7.77 -2.45 35.49
N THR A 448 -7.13 -3.60 35.66
CA THR A 448 -7.10 -4.63 34.62
C THR A 448 -8.48 -5.28 34.45
N GLY A 449 -8.82 -5.72 33.23
CA GLY A 449 -10.05 -6.48 32.97
C GLY A 449 -11.34 -5.65 32.88
N VAL A 450 -11.29 -4.31 32.87
CA VAL A 450 -12.47 -3.43 32.76
C VAL A 450 -12.87 -3.10 31.31
N GLY A 451 -12.12 -3.54 30.30
CA GLY A 451 -12.49 -3.37 28.90
C GLY A 451 -11.68 -2.35 28.10
N LYS A 452 -10.53 -1.84 28.61
CA LYS A 452 -9.66 -0.86 27.90
C LYS A 452 -9.24 -1.33 26.48
N THR A 453 -8.66 -2.52 26.39
CA THR A 453 -8.25 -3.12 25.11
C THR A 453 -9.45 -3.49 24.23
N LEU A 454 -10.59 -3.88 24.85
CA LEU A 454 -11.82 -4.17 24.11
C LEU A 454 -12.38 -2.91 23.43
N LEU A 455 -12.39 -1.76 24.12
CA LEU A 455 -12.81 -0.50 23.55
C LEU A 455 -11.94 -0.09 22.36
N ALA A 456 -10.61 -0.27 22.47
CA ALA A 456 -9.68 0.01 21.36
C ALA A 456 -9.97 -0.84 20.12
N ARG A 457 -10.22 -2.14 20.31
CA ARG A 457 -10.56 -3.06 19.20
C ARG A 457 -11.94 -2.78 18.60
N SER A 458 -12.95 -2.50 19.45
CA SER A 458 -14.29 -2.13 18.97
C SER A 458 -14.27 -0.81 18.21
N LEU A 459 -13.41 0.12 18.64
CA LEU A 459 -13.20 1.38 17.95
C LEU A 459 -12.58 1.18 16.55
N ALA A 460 -11.58 0.31 16.45
CA ALA A 460 -10.96 -0.03 15.17
C ALA A 460 -11.97 -0.64 14.18
N GLU A 461 -12.76 -1.60 14.65
CA GLU A 461 -13.81 -2.24 13.85
C GLU A 461 -14.86 -1.22 13.35
N ARG A 462 -15.28 -0.29 14.21
CA ARG A 462 -16.31 0.70 13.85
C ARG A 462 -15.78 1.82 12.97
N MET A 463 -14.53 2.28 13.21
CA MET A 463 -13.92 3.39 12.48
C MET A 463 -13.28 2.98 11.17
N PHE A 464 -12.62 1.82 11.15
CA PHE A 464 -11.84 1.37 9.99
C PHE A 464 -12.41 0.11 9.30
N GLY A 465 -13.45 -0.50 9.89
CA GLY A 465 -14.19 -1.62 9.29
C GLY A 465 -13.59 -3.01 9.56
N GLU A 466 -12.42 -3.10 10.15
CA GLU A 466 -11.70 -4.35 10.42
C GLU A 466 -11.24 -4.41 11.88
N LYS A 467 -11.39 -5.59 12.52
CA LYS A 467 -10.89 -5.82 13.88
C LYS A 467 -9.37 -5.85 13.94
N GLU A 468 -8.74 -6.21 12.83
CA GLU A 468 -7.30 -6.30 12.62
C GLU A 468 -6.64 -4.94 12.33
N ALA A 469 -7.42 -3.87 12.21
CA ALA A 469 -6.89 -2.51 12.09
C ALA A 469 -6.38 -1.95 13.43
N VAL A 470 -5.82 -2.83 14.28
CA VAL A 470 -5.16 -2.48 15.55
C VAL A 470 -3.70 -2.89 15.49
N ILE A 471 -2.81 -1.92 15.74
CA ILE A 471 -1.39 -2.13 15.97
C ILE A 471 -1.19 -2.12 17.48
N GLN A 472 -1.02 -3.29 18.09
CA GLN A 472 -0.83 -3.42 19.54
C GLN A 472 0.64 -3.61 19.87
N ILE A 473 1.16 -2.77 20.79
CA ILE A 473 2.53 -2.79 21.28
C ILE A 473 2.48 -2.84 22.80
N ASP A 474 3.08 -3.89 23.39
CA ASP A 474 3.19 -4.04 24.83
C ASP A 474 4.43 -3.31 25.33
N MET A 475 4.25 -2.32 26.17
CA MET A 475 5.32 -1.50 26.68
C MET A 475 6.19 -2.24 27.72
N SER A 476 5.76 -3.39 28.20
CA SER A 476 6.60 -4.26 29.05
C SER A 476 7.85 -4.77 28.31
N GLU A 477 7.83 -4.83 26.98
CA GLU A 477 8.99 -5.18 26.15
C GLU A 477 9.96 -4.02 25.93
N TYR A 478 9.57 -2.78 26.29
CA TYR A 478 10.31 -1.54 26.02
C TYR A 478 10.71 -0.81 27.29
N MET A 479 11.05 -1.56 28.33
CA MET A 479 11.52 -1.03 29.62
C MET A 479 12.96 -0.51 29.57
N GLU A 480 13.78 -1.03 28.65
CA GLU A 480 15.19 -0.72 28.53
C GLU A 480 15.48 0.25 27.38
N LYS A 481 16.49 1.10 27.54
CA LYS A 481 16.83 2.15 26.59
C LYS A 481 17.12 1.63 25.17
N PHE A 482 17.81 0.51 25.06
CA PHE A 482 18.16 -0.04 23.74
C PHE A 482 16.97 -0.66 23.00
N THR A 483 15.91 -1.05 23.71
CA THR A 483 14.72 -1.58 23.06
C THR A 483 13.90 -0.51 22.32
N VAL A 484 14.10 0.78 22.68
CA VAL A 484 13.41 1.91 22.01
C VAL A 484 13.75 1.98 20.51
N SER A 485 14.99 1.62 20.15
CA SER A 485 15.40 1.57 18.74
C SER A 485 14.60 0.56 17.90
N ARG A 486 14.02 -0.49 18.52
CA ARG A 486 13.16 -1.44 17.82
C ARG A 486 11.84 -0.80 17.31
N LEU A 487 11.39 0.29 17.94
CA LEU A 487 10.18 1.00 17.52
C LEU A 487 10.37 1.80 16.22
N ILE A 488 11.53 2.46 16.10
CA ILE A 488 11.85 3.37 14.98
C ILE A 488 12.92 2.83 14.02
N GLY A 489 13.57 1.71 14.36
CA GLY A 489 14.68 1.11 13.64
C GLY A 489 16.04 1.39 14.31
N SER A 490 17.01 0.51 14.04
CA SER A 490 18.36 0.62 14.57
C SER A 490 19.16 1.72 13.85
N PRO A 491 20.00 2.49 14.56
CA PRO A 491 20.88 3.47 13.93
C PRO A 491 21.87 2.84 12.95
N PRO A 492 22.43 3.60 11.99
CA PRO A 492 23.45 3.12 11.06
C PRO A 492 24.64 2.49 11.81
N GLY A 493 25.06 1.31 11.38
CA GLY A 493 26.19 0.56 11.95
C GLY A 493 25.82 -0.46 13.04
N TYR A 494 24.55 -0.59 13.41
CA TYR A 494 24.07 -1.65 14.30
C TYR A 494 23.38 -2.77 13.51
N VAL A 495 23.44 -4.00 14.06
CA VAL A 495 22.74 -5.16 13.48
C VAL A 495 21.24 -4.88 13.42
N GLY A 496 20.60 -5.14 12.26
CA GLY A 496 19.18 -4.88 12.05
C GLY A 496 18.87 -3.45 11.56
N HIS A 497 19.86 -2.68 11.07
CA HIS A 497 19.61 -1.35 10.49
C HIS A 497 18.72 -1.39 9.24
N ASP A 498 18.82 -2.44 8.42
CA ASP A 498 18.00 -2.63 7.22
C ASP A 498 16.56 -3.09 7.55
N GLU A 499 16.33 -3.58 8.76
CA GLU A 499 15.01 -3.88 9.29
C GLU A 499 14.38 -2.58 9.82
N GLY A 500 13.32 -2.11 9.19
CA GLY A 500 12.58 -0.91 9.65
C GLY A 500 12.05 -1.09 11.08
N GLY A 501 11.74 0.02 11.77
CA GLY A 501 11.17 -0.04 13.13
C GLY A 501 9.78 -0.69 13.16
N GLN A 502 9.51 -1.47 14.20
CA GLN A 502 8.24 -2.21 14.34
C GLN A 502 7.01 -1.28 14.30
N LEU A 503 7.06 -0.16 15.02
CA LEU A 503 5.98 0.83 15.01
C LEU A 503 5.88 1.54 13.67
N THR A 504 7.00 2.04 13.15
CA THR A 504 7.04 2.84 11.93
C THR A 504 6.64 2.04 10.70
N GLU A 505 7.12 0.79 10.57
CA GLU A 505 6.72 -0.10 9.48
C GLU A 505 5.26 -0.56 9.60
N ALA A 506 4.76 -0.84 10.81
CA ALA A 506 3.37 -1.24 11.01
C ALA A 506 2.41 -0.12 10.61
N VAL A 507 2.67 1.14 11.02
CA VAL A 507 1.85 2.30 10.67
C VAL A 507 1.99 2.64 9.17
N ARG A 508 3.16 2.49 8.58
CA ARG A 508 3.36 2.69 7.15
C ARG A 508 2.53 1.71 6.31
N ARG A 509 2.44 0.45 6.77
CA ARG A 509 1.60 -0.58 6.09
C ARG A 509 0.11 -0.38 6.34
N LYS A 510 -0.28 0.12 7.54
CA LYS A 510 -1.66 0.35 7.94
C LYS A 510 -1.82 1.79 8.47
N PRO A 511 -1.85 2.81 7.58
CA PRO A 511 -1.93 4.20 8.00
C PRO A 511 -3.27 4.57 8.65
N TYR A 512 -4.32 3.77 8.42
CA TYR A 512 -5.63 3.89 9.05
C TYR A 512 -5.81 2.79 10.07
N SER A 513 -5.32 3.04 11.29
CA SER A 513 -5.33 2.04 12.36
C SER A 513 -5.46 2.68 13.73
N VAL A 514 -5.84 1.86 14.70
CA VAL A 514 -5.72 2.18 16.11
C VAL A 514 -4.35 1.68 16.58
N VAL A 515 -3.50 2.59 17.02
CA VAL A 515 -2.20 2.26 17.62
C VAL A 515 -2.39 2.19 19.13
N LEU A 516 -2.31 0.98 19.68
CA LEU A 516 -2.53 0.69 21.08
C LEU A 516 -1.19 0.42 21.78
N PHE A 517 -0.80 1.30 22.69
CA PHE A 517 0.33 1.11 23.61
C PHE A 517 -0.19 0.59 24.94
N ASP A 518 0.05 -0.67 25.24
CA ASP A 518 -0.43 -1.30 26.45
C ASP A 518 0.59 -1.11 27.60
N GLU A 519 0.11 -0.81 28.80
CA GLU A 519 0.89 -0.58 30.03
C GLU A 519 2.01 0.49 29.88
N ILE A 520 1.61 1.70 29.39
CA ILE A 520 2.56 2.79 29.08
C ILE A 520 3.41 3.24 30.27
N GLU A 521 2.96 3.02 31.49
CA GLU A 521 3.72 3.30 32.74
C GLU A 521 5.00 2.46 32.86
N LYS A 522 5.11 1.34 32.15
CA LYS A 522 6.29 0.49 32.14
C LYS A 522 7.33 0.91 31.09
N ALA A 523 6.95 1.75 30.14
CA ALA A 523 7.82 2.18 29.07
C ALA A 523 9.01 2.99 29.57
N HIS A 524 10.18 2.82 28.92
CA HIS A 524 11.31 3.71 29.16
C HIS A 524 10.93 5.17 28.84
N PRO A 525 11.44 6.16 29.60
CA PRO A 525 11.12 7.59 29.36
C PRO A 525 11.39 8.08 27.94
N ASP A 526 12.37 7.51 27.24
CA ASP A 526 12.68 7.85 25.85
C ASP A 526 11.56 7.46 24.89
N VAL A 527 10.77 6.40 25.19
CA VAL A 527 9.56 6.05 24.42
C VAL A 527 8.52 7.15 24.51
N ILE A 528 8.29 7.66 25.73
CA ILE A 528 7.32 8.75 25.93
C ILE A 528 7.77 10.00 25.17
N GLN A 529 9.07 10.30 25.19
CA GLN A 529 9.63 11.44 24.46
C GLN A 529 9.48 11.28 22.94
N LEU A 530 9.67 10.07 22.43
CA LEU A 530 9.45 9.75 21.02
C LEU A 530 7.98 9.92 20.63
N LEU A 531 7.05 9.47 21.46
CA LEU A 531 5.61 9.61 21.23
C LEU A 531 5.16 11.06 21.22
N LEU A 532 5.85 12.00 21.90
CA LEU A 532 5.51 13.42 21.85
C LEU A 532 5.50 13.97 20.42
N GLN A 533 6.44 13.54 19.60
CA GLN A 533 6.51 13.95 18.19
C GLN A 533 5.29 13.44 17.40
N ALA A 534 4.91 12.17 17.59
CA ALA A 534 3.73 11.61 16.94
C ALA A 534 2.43 12.29 17.40
N LEU A 535 2.33 12.66 18.68
CA LEU A 535 1.13 13.29 19.26
C LEU A 535 0.95 14.75 18.84
N GLU A 536 2.04 15.49 18.58
CA GLU A 536 2.01 16.92 18.24
C GLU A 536 2.02 17.17 16.74
N ASP A 537 3.03 16.60 16.07
CA ASP A 537 3.25 16.81 14.63
C ASP A 537 2.54 15.77 13.76
N GLY A 538 1.97 14.71 14.36
CA GLY A 538 1.35 13.61 13.64
C GLY A 538 2.30 12.85 12.73
N ARG A 539 3.59 12.90 12.99
CA ARG A 539 4.62 12.23 12.20
C ARG A 539 5.77 11.75 13.08
N LEU A 540 6.42 10.71 12.61
CA LEU A 540 7.59 10.13 13.26
C LEU A 540 8.64 9.80 12.22
N THR A 541 9.90 10.21 12.46
CA THR A 541 11.00 9.89 11.54
C THR A 541 11.65 8.59 11.98
N ASP A 542 11.79 7.63 11.05
CA ASP A 542 12.48 6.38 11.29
C ASP A 542 14.02 6.53 11.25
N SER A 543 14.75 5.47 11.58
CA SER A 543 16.20 5.44 11.54
C SER A 543 16.81 5.62 10.14
N LEU A 544 16.03 5.36 9.09
CA LEU A 544 16.41 5.56 7.69
C LEU A 544 16.11 6.99 7.20
N GLY A 545 15.61 7.87 8.07
CA GLY A 545 15.23 9.24 7.72
C GLY A 545 13.88 9.36 7.01
N ARG A 546 13.09 8.28 6.92
CA ARG A 546 11.75 8.32 6.32
C ARG A 546 10.73 8.84 7.31
N VAL A 547 9.86 9.72 6.86
CA VAL A 547 8.79 10.30 7.68
C VAL A 547 7.55 9.43 7.58
N VAL A 548 7.09 8.90 8.72
CA VAL A 548 5.88 8.09 8.85
C VAL A 548 4.74 8.95 9.38
N ASP A 549 3.58 8.90 8.73
CA ASP A 549 2.42 9.74 9.01
C ASP A 549 1.45 9.07 9.98
N PHE A 550 1.19 9.72 11.12
CA PHE A 550 0.26 9.30 12.16
C PHE A 550 -1.05 10.10 12.16
N ARG A 551 -1.23 11.07 11.26
CA ARG A 551 -2.42 11.96 11.24
C ARG A 551 -3.73 11.20 11.06
N ASN A 552 -3.68 10.06 10.39
CA ASN A 552 -4.82 9.20 10.12
C ASN A 552 -4.98 8.07 11.15
N THR A 553 -4.16 8.03 12.20
CA THR A 553 -4.25 7.03 13.27
C THR A 553 -5.04 7.53 14.47
N ILE A 554 -5.54 6.59 15.28
CA ILE A 554 -6.04 6.84 16.63
C ILE A 554 -5.03 6.23 17.59
N ILE A 555 -4.40 7.05 18.43
CA ILE A 555 -3.42 6.60 19.43
C ILE A 555 -4.13 6.36 20.75
N ILE A 556 -4.00 5.17 21.28
CA ILE A 556 -4.55 4.77 22.57
C ILE A 556 -3.42 4.26 23.45
N LEU A 557 -3.30 4.85 24.64
CA LEU A 557 -2.32 4.46 25.64
C LEU A 557 -3.11 3.89 26.81
N THR A 558 -2.82 2.67 27.26
CA THR A 558 -3.47 2.12 28.44
C THR A 558 -2.53 2.19 29.64
N SER A 559 -3.10 2.43 30.81
CA SER A 559 -2.34 2.43 32.06
C SER A 559 -3.17 1.91 33.23
N ASN A 560 -2.48 1.32 34.18
CA ASN A 560 -3.06 0.87 35.44
C ASN A 560 -2.80 1.88 36.59
N VAL A 561 -2.21 3.03 36.29
CA VAL A 561 -1.98 4.11 37.28
C VAL A 561 -3.32 4.56 37.87
N GLY A 562 -3.38 4.72 39.18
CA GLY A 562 -4.62 5.06 39.92
C GLY A 562 -5.54 3.88 40.19
N ALA A 563 -5.22 2.65 39.78
CA ALA A 563 -6.01 1.47 40.08
C ALA A 563 -6.15 1.22 41.61
N ASP A 564 -5.08 1.47 42.37
CA ASP A 564 -5.09 1.33 43.84
C ASP A 564 -6.02 2.32 44.51
N VAL A 565 -6.19 3.52 43.96
CA VAL A 565 -7.14 4.52 44.47
C VAL A 565 -8.59 4.05 44.29
N LEU A 566 -8.87 3.43 43.12
CA LEU A 566 -10.16 2.82 42.83
C LEU A 566 -10.49 1.64 43.78
N GLN A 567 -9.48 0.84 44.15
CA GLN A 567 -9.66 -0.29 45.05
C GLN A 567 -9.85 0.12 46.53
N ARG A 568 -9.14 1.16 47.01
CA ARG A 568 -9.22 1.61 48.41
C ARG A 568 -10.55 2.30 48.75
N ASN A 569 -11.22 2.93 47.80
CA ASN A 569 -12.52 3.57 48.04
C ASN A 569 -13.67 2.57 48.35
N ASN A 570 -13.55 1.33 47.87
CA ASN A 570 -14.54 0.28 48.14
C ASN A 570 -14.38 -0.36 49.55
N SER A 571 -13.19 -0.23 50.17
CA SER A 571 -12.91 -0.84 51.49
C SER A 571 -13.34 0.02 52.70
N VAL A 572 -13.63 1.30 52.51
CA VAL A 572 -14.15 2.19 53.55
C VAL A 572 -15.63 2.35 53.29
N GLY A 573 -16.45 1.51 53.95
CA GLY A 573 -17.90 1.47 53.81
C GLY A 573 -18.58 2.83 54.03
N PHE A 574 -18.74 3.56 52.93
CA PHE A 574 -19.69 4.66 52.87
C PHE A 574 -20.95 4.17 52.18
N ASP A 575 -22.06 4.23 52.94
CA ASP A 575 -23.40 3.95 52.49
C ASP A 575 -23.70 4.61 51.14
N VAL A 576 -24.24 3.82 50.23
CA VAL A 576 -24.74 4.26 48.93
C VAL A 576 -26.02 5.05 49.15
N GLY A 577 -25.88 6.35 49.38
CA GLY A 577 -26.99 7.29 49.50
C GLY A 577 -26.57 8.66 48.98
N VAL A 578 -27.13 9.00 47.79
CA VAL A 578 -27.30 10.37 47.28
C VAL A 578 -26.03 11.17 47.00
N ASP A 579 -25.44 11.00 45.85
CA ASP A 579 -24.78 11.93 44.91
C ASP A 579 -23.66 11.26 44.08
N SER A 580 -24.02 10.34 43.24
CA SER A 580 -23.10 9.53 42.41
C SER A 580 -22.19 10.38 41.45
N THR A 581 -22.58 11.62 41.20
CA THR A 581 -21.81 12.55 40.34
C THR A 581 -20.67 13.24 41.08
N ARG A 582 -20.87 13.66 42.32
CA ARG A 582 -19.84 14.33 43.13
C ARG A 582 -18.75 13.38 43.59
N ASP A 583 -19.09 12.13 43.88
CA ASP A 583 -18.11 11.13 44.28
C ASP A 583 -17.23 10.68 43.10
N TYR A 584 -17.81 10.65 41.89
CA TYR A 584 -17.05 10.41 40.69
C TYR A 584 -16.06 11.56 40.39
N GLU A 585 -16.46 12.82 40.57
CA GLU A 585 -15.56 13.97 40.36
C GLU A 585 -14.36 13.94 41.32
N LYS A 586 -14.60 13.67 42.60
CA LYS A 586 -13.54 13.52 43.61
C LYS A 586 -12.58 12.36 43.27
N LEU A 587 -13.12 11.24 42.78
CA LEU A 587 -12.34 10.09 42.37
C LEU A 587 -11.51 10.43 41.14
N LYS A 588 -12.09 11.12 40.18
CA LYS A 588 -11.41 11.62 38.98
C LYS A 588 -10.24 12.53 39.36
N ASP A 589 -10.44 13.47 40.27
CA ASP A 589 -9.38 14.39 40.70
C ASP A 589 -8.21 13.64 41.37
N ARG A 590 -8.47 12.64 42.20
CA ARG A 590 -7.42 11.81 42.82
C ARG A 590 -6.63 11.00 41.78
N ILE A 591 -7.33 10.39 40.81
CA ILE A 591 -6.69 9.63 39.75
C ILE A 591 -5.84 10.57 38.86
N MET A 592 -6.36 11.76 38.59
CA MET A 592 -5.63 12.79 37.83
C MET A 592 -4.37 13.25 38.57
N ASP A 593 -4.40 13.38 39.89
CA ASP A 593 -3.25 13.77 40.70
C ASP A 593 -2.17 12.67 40.68
N GLU A 594 -2.53 11.38 40.75
CA GLU A 594 -1.58 10.29 40.58
C GLU A 594 -1.04 10.22 39.15
N THR A 595 -1.88 10.46 38.16
CA THR A 595 -1.48 10.49 36.74
C THR A 595 -0.46 11.62 36.50
N LYS A 596 -0.63 12.80 37.10
CA LYS A 596 0.33 13.91 37.05
C LYS A 596 1.65 13.60 37.73
N ARG A 597 1.66 12.70 38.72
CA ARG A 597 2.91 12.21 39.35
C ARG A 597 3.64 11.20 38.46
N ALA A 598 2.88 10.34 37.76
CA ALA A 598 3.44 9.29 36.90
C ALA A 598 3.94 9.82 35.55
N PHE A 599 3.25 10.81 34.97
CA PHE A 599 3.52 11.34 33.66
C PHE A 599 3.82 12.83 33.70
N LYS A 600 4.76 13.29 32.86
CA LYS A 600 5.11 14.71 32.76
C LYS A 600 3.90 15.52 32.23
N PRO A 601 3.67 16.74 32.74
CA PRO A 601 2.57 17.60 32.29
C PRO A 601 2.58 17.87 30.78
N GLU A 602 3.77 17.96 30.18
CA GLU A 602 3.96 18.15 28.76
C GLU A 602 3.32 17.02 27.94
N PHE A 603 3.46 15.77 28.38
CA PHE A 603 2.84 14.62 27.74
C PHE A 603 1.32 14.63 27.86
N LEU A 604 0.81 14.88 29.08
CA LEU A 604 -0.64 14.89 29.33
C LEU A 604 -1.37 15.98 28.54
N ASN A 605 -0.75 17.16 28.35
CA ASN A 605 -1.34 18.28 27.61
C ASN A 605 -1.43 18.03 26.09
N ARG A 606 -0.71 17.05 25.55
CA ARG A 606 -0.75 16.70 24.13
C ARG A 606 -1.80 15.63 23.79
N LEU A 607 -2.35 15.00 24.81
CA LEU A 607 -3.45 14.05 24.64
C LEU A 607 -4.75 14.78 24.31
N THR A 608 -5.58 14.15 23.48
CA THR A 608 -6.92 14.66 23.16
C THR A 608 -7.83 14.60 24.36
N ASP A 609 -7.78 13.49 25.12
CA ASP A 609 -8.54 13.31 26.35
C ASP A 609 -7.96 12.18 27.23
N ILE A 610 -8.31 12.22 28.53
CA ILE A 610 -7.96 11.18 29.49
C ILE A 610 -9.25 10.48 29.91
N VAL A 611 -9.33 9.20 29.66
CA VAL A 611 -10.54 8.38 29.83
C VAL A 611 -10.37 7.46 31.03
N ILE A 612 -11.22 7.62 32.03
CA ILE A 612 -11.19 6.84 33.26
C ILE A 612 -12.22 5.71 33.16
N PHE A 613 -11.75 4.47 33.27
CA PHE A 613 -12.55 3.27 33.29
C PHE A 613 -12.95 2.94 34.73
N GLN A 614 -14.25 2.70 34.95
CA GLN A 614 -14.79 2.32 36.23
C GLN A 614 -14.67 0.82 36.49
N GLN A 615 -14.68 0.42 37.75
CA GLN A 615 -14.84 -0.98 38.14
C GLN A 615 -16.19 -1.52 37.66
N LEU A 616 -16.20 -2.79 37.25
CA LEU A 616 -17.42 -3.44 36.78
C LEU A 616 -18.22 -3.96 37.95
N ALA A 617 -19.47 -3.54 38.07
CA ALA A 617 -20.42 -4.06 39.08
C ALA A 617 -20.93 -5.46 38.67
N LYS A 618 -21.43 -6.24 39.67
CA LYS A 618 -21.96 -7.59 39.41
C LYS A 618 -23.10 -7.60 38.37
N THR A 619 -23.90 -6.53 38.30
CA THR A 619 -24.93 -6.35 37.26
C THR A 619 -24.42 -6.25 35.84
N HIS A 620 -23.20 -5.74 35.67
CA HIS A 620 -22.54 -5.70 34.36
C HIS A 620 -22.03 -7.06 33.92
N MET A 621 -21.65 -7.93 34.90
CA MET A 621 -21.13 -9.26 34.63
C MET A 621 -22.15 -10.17 33.97
N THR A 622 -23.42 -10.06 34.34
CA THR A 622 -24.48 -10.85 33.70
C THR A 622 -24.53 -10.58 32.17
N LYS A 623 -24.51 -9.30 31.80
CA LYS A 623 -24.51 -8.91 30.40
C LYS A 623 -23.23 -9.36 29.67
N ILE A 624 -22.07 -9.37 30.34
CA ILE A 624 -20.81 -9.83 29.77
C ILE A 624 -20.84 -11.35 29.54
N VAL A 625 -21.41 -12.13 30.52
CA VAL A 625 -21.63 -13.58 30.33
C VAL A 625 -22.51 -13.83 29.12
N ASP A 626 -23.60 -13.05 28.95
CA ASP A 626 -24.47 -13.21 27.77
C ASP A 626 -23.68 -13.06 26.46
N ILE A 627 -22.81 -12.03 26.35
CA ILE A 627 -21.97 -11.82 25.17
C ILE A 627 -21.00 -12.97 24.97
N GLU A 628 -20.33 -13.46 26.01
CA GLU A 628 -19.38 -14.57 25.89
C GLU A 628 -20.09 -15.89 25.54
N VAL A 629 -21.22 -16.18 26.16
CA VAL A 629 -22.06 -17.34 25.82
C VAL A 629 -22.58 -17.28 24.39
N ASP A 630 -22.99 -16.11 23.90
CA ASP A 630 -23.43 -15.93 22.52
C ASP A 630 -22.31 -16.17 21.51
N LYS A 631 -21.06 -15.81 21.86
CA LYS A 631 -19.88 -16.13 21.01
C LYS A 631 -19.66 -17.65 20.92
N VAL A 632 -19.80 -18.36 22.06
CA VAL A 632 -19.72 -19.82 22.10
C VAL A 632 -20.85 -20.45 21.27
N ALA A 633 -22.07 -19.94 21.47
CA ALA A 633 -23.26 -20.43 20.75
C ALA A 633 -23.13 -20.25 19.22
N LYS A 634 -22.59 -19.12 18.76
CA LYS A 634 -22.33 -18.92 17.33
C LYS A 634 -21.30 -19.92 16.75
N ARG A 635 -20.18 -20.13 17.47
CA ARG A 635 -19.17 -21.12 17.05
C ARG A 635 -19.73 -22.54 16.99
N LEU A 636 -20.59 -22.89 17.95
CA LEU A 636 -21.26 -24.18 17.96
C LEU A 636 -22.30 -24.33 16.84
N LEU A 637 -22.98 -23.23 16.50
CA LEU A 637 -23.93 -23.22 15.40
C LEU A 637 -23.24 -23.48 14.04
N ASP A 638 -22.03 -22.96 13.86
CA ASP A 638 -21.19 -23.26 12.66
C ASP A 638 -20.83 -24.74 12.56
N LEU A 639 -20.76 -25.44 13.71
CA LEU A 639 -20.57 -26.89 13.80
C LEU A 639 -21.90 -27.71 13.73
N GLY A 640 -23.05 -27.01 13.61
CA GLY A 640 -24.37 -27.59 13.50
C GLY A 640 -25.02 -27.88 14.86
N VAL A 641 -24.46 -27.44 15.98
CA VAL A 641 -25.00 -27.64 17.33
C VAL A 641 -25.63 -26.37 17.87
N LYS A 642 -26.88 -26.41 18.28
CA LYS A 642 -27.57 -25.28 18.94
C LYS A 642 -27.35 -25.33 20.45
N LEU A 643 -26.90 -24.23 21.05
CA LEU A 643 -26.69 -24.08 22.48
C LEU A 643 -27.78 -23.21 23.12
N VAL A 644 -28.37 -23.66 24.24
CA VAL A 644 -29.31 -22.90 25.07
C VAL A 644 -28.84 -22.95 26.52
N VAL A 645 -28.46 -21.80 27.06
CA VAL A 645 -27.99 -21.69 28.46
C VAL A 645 -29.08 -21.08 29.32
N ASN A 646 -29.51 -21.79 30.37
CA ASN A 646 -30.53 -21.33 31.29
C ASN A 646 -30.03 -20.15 32.17
N GLU A 647 -30.95 -19.32 32.68
CA GLU A 647 -30.63 -18.17 33.50
C GLU A 647 -29.87 -18.55 34.79
N ALA A 648 -30.22 -19.68 35.42
CA ALA A 648 -29.48 -20.22 36.56
C ALA A 648 -28.04 -20.58 36.24
N ALA A 649 -27.79 -21.16 35.03
CA ALA A 649 -26.44 -21.48 34.58
C ALA A 649 -25.58 -20.21 34.29
N ARG A 650 -26.22 -19.18 33.77
CA ARG A 650 -25.57 -17.85 33.60
C ARG A 650 -25.19 -17.25 34.95
N GLY A 651 -26.09 -17.30 35.94
CA GLY A 651 -25.80 -16.88 37.30
C GLY A 651 -24.63 -17.64 37.92
N TYR A 652 -24.60 -18.97 37.74
CA TYR A 652 -23.48 -19.81 38.20
C TYR A 652 -22.13 -19.43 37.56
N LEU A 653 -22.11 -19.12 36.26
CA LEU A 653 -20.92 -18.63 35.60
C LEU A 653 -20.46 -17.26 36.15
N VAL A 654 -21.40 -16.35 36.46
CA VAL A 654 -21.07 -15.07 37.08
C VAL A 654 -20.45 -15.29 38.46
N ASP A 655 -21.07 -16.13 39.31
CA ASP A 655 -20.61 -16.35 40.69
C ASP A 655 -19.23 -17.01 40.74
N ASN A 656 -18.88 -17.87 39.79
CA ASN A 656 -17.57 -18.54 39.68
C ASN A 656 -16.53 -17.72 38.89
N GLY A 657 -16.96 -16.73 38.15
CA GLY A 657 -16.09 -15.92 37.28
C GLY A 657 -15.95 -14.48 37.73
N TRP A 658 -16.62 -14.04 38.77
CA TRP A 658 -16.50 -12.66 39.24
C TRP A 658 -15.45 -12.52 40.33
N ASP A 659 -14.53 -11.57 40.10
CA ASP A 659 -13.55 -11.13 41.08
C ASP A 659 -13.45 -9.60 41.02
N GLU A 660 -13.68 -8.96 42.16
CA GLU A 660 -13.72 -7.51 42.28
C GLU A 660 -12.39 -6.84 41.87
N LYS A 661 -11.26 -7.54 42.07
CA LYS A 661 -9.92 -7.02 41.77
C LYS A 661 -9.52 -7.18 40.32
N TYR A 662 -9.98 -8.26 39.66
CA TYR A 662 -9.52 -8.64 38.30
C TYR A 662 -10.55 -8.40 37.22
N GLY A 663 -11.74 -7.86 37.58
CA GLY A 663 -12.78 -7.49 36.62
C GLY A 663 -13.36 -8.70 35.85
N ALA A 664 -13.50 -8.55 34.53
CA ALA A 664 -14.08 -9.60 33.67
C ALA A 664 -13.05 -10.67 33.18
N ARG A 665 -11.76 -10.58 33.48
CA ARG A 665 -10.76 -11.58 33.07
C ARG A 665 -11.04 -12.98 33.63
N PRO A 666 -11.34 -13.13 34.95
CA PRO A 666 -11.68 -14.44 35.50
C PRO A 666 -12.97 -15.03 34.92
N LEU A 667 -13.93 -14.18 34.54
CA LEU A 667 -15.19 -14.59 33.94
C LEU A 667 -15.00 -15.33 32.61
N ARG A 668 -14.16 -14.81 31.76
CA ARG A 668 -13.83 -15.48 30.48
C ARG A 668 -13.22 -16.87 30.72
N ARG A 669 -12.28 -16.96 31.66
CA ARG A 669 -11.68 -18.25 32.03
C ARG A 669 -12.70 -19.21 32.63
N ALA A 670 -13.68 -18.69 33.38
CA ALA A 670 -14.78 -19.50 33.92
C ALA A 670 -15.66 -20.04 32.78
N VAL A 671 -15.99 -19.24 31.79
CA VAL A 671 -16.73 -19.68 30.60
C VAL A 671 -15.93 -20.73 29.83
N GLU A 672 -14.63 -20.51 29.56
CA GLU A 672 -13.76 -21.48 28.90
C GLU A 672 -13.76 -22.82 29.67
N ARG A 673 -13.44 -22.80 30.96
CA ARG A 673 -13.28 -24.02 31.77
C ARG A 673 -14.60 -24.75 32.05
N LEU A 674 -15.70 -24.01 32.35
CA LEU A 674 -16.95 -24.59 32.82
C LEU A 674 -17.95 -24.86 31.69
N LEU A 675 -17.84 -24.16 30.57
CA LEU A 675 -18.75 -24.29 29.44
C LEU A 675 -18.05 -24.85 28.18
N GLU A 676 -16.95 -24.24 27.72
CA GLU A 676 -16.33 -24.63 26.46
C GLU A 676 -15.63 -26.01 26.56
N ASP A 677 -14.82 -26.25 27.59
CA ASP A 677 -14.07 -27.49 27.76
C ASP A 677 -15.00 -28.73 27.84
N PRO A 678 -16.07 -28.77 28.67
CA PRO A 678 -16.97 -29.91 28.72
C PRO A 678 -17.75 -30.11 27.41
N LEU A 679 -18.15 -29.01 26.74
CA LEU A 679 -18.82 -29.08 25.45
C LEU A 679 -17.90 -29.65 24.37
N ALA A 680 -16.64 -29.21 24.35
CA ALA A 680 -15.66 -29.70 23.40
C ALA A 680 -15.39 -31.22 23.57
N GLU A 681 -15.26 -31.70 24.82
CA GLU A 681 -15.13 -33.14 25.09
C GLU A 681 -16.32 -33.95 24.62
N SER A 682 -17.53 -33.47 24.87
CA SER A 682 -18.75 -34.16 24.47
C SER A 682 -18.96 -34.16 22.95
N ILE A 683 -18.56 -33.08 22.26
CA ILE A 683 -18.59 -33.00 20.80
C ILE A 683 -17.57 -34.00 20.20
N LEU A 684 -16.36 -34.07 20.75
CA LEU A 684 -15.32 -34.99 20.29
C LEU A 684 -15.69 -36.48 20.52
N ARG A 685 -16.54 -36.76 21.52
CA ARG A 685 -17.11 -38.10 21.78
C ARG A 685 -18.33 -38.41 20.92
N ASP A 686 -18.81 -37.47 20.13
CA ASP A 686 -20.04 -37.58 19.31
C ASP A 686 -21.32 -37.81 20.17
N ASP A 687 -21.30 -37.27 21.41
CA ASP A 687 -22.40 -37.49 22.37
C ASP A 687 -23.65 -36.64 22.03
N TYR A 688 -23.56 -35.69 21.11
CA TYR A 688 -24.64 -34.76 20.76
C TYR A 688 -25.22 -34.99 19.37
N ASN A 689 -26.56 -35.02 19.29
CA ASN A 689 -27.27 -35.03 18.02
C ASN A 689 -27.34 -33.59 17.46
N LYS A 690 -26.98 -33.41 16.18
CA LYS A 690 -26.97 -32.11 15.50
C LYS A 690 -28.34 -31.47 15.31
N GLU A 691 -29.41 -32.26 15.41
CA GLU A 691 -30.78 -31.78 15.22
C GLU A 691 -31.40 -31.15 16.48
N GLU A 692 -30.88 -31.47 17.67
CA GLU A 692 -31.45 -31.04 18.92
C GLU A 692 -30.58 -30.04 19.71
N PRO A 693 -31.18 -29.03 20.38
CA PRO A 693 -30.39 -28.06 21.13
C PRO A 693 -29.82 -28.71 22.42
N VAL A 694 -28.56 -28.37 22.71
CA VAL A 694 -27.91 -28.68 23.99
C VAL A 694 -28.39 -27.65 25.03
N ILE A 695 -29.06 -28.11 26.07
CA ILE A 695 -29.56 -27.27 27.17
C ILE A 695 -28.57 -27.36 28.33
N VAL A 696 -28.04 -26.21 28.77
CA VAL A 696 -27.14 -26.11 29.92
C VAL A 696 -27.94 -25.65 31.14
N SER A 697 -27.90 -26.45 32.20
CA SER A 697 -28.56 -26.18 33.49
C SER A 697 -27.57 -26.33 34.65
N VAL A 698 -27.97 -25.93 35.85
CA VAL A 698 -27.18 -26.12 37.08
C VAL A 698 -27.60 -27.41 37.76
N GLY A 699 -26.64 -28.30 38.01
CA GLY A 699 -26.83 -29.51 38.83
C GLY A 699 -26.08 -29.42 40.16
N GLU A 700 -26.13 -30.50 40.98
CA GLU A 700 -25.51 -30.51 42.30
C GLU A 700 -23.97 -30.34 42.31
N LYS A 701 -23.30 -30.71 41.23
CA LYS A 701 -21.82 -30.67 41.10
C LYS A 701 -21.30 -29.65 40.09
N GLY A 702 -22.15 -28.80 39.51
CA GLY A 702 -21.77 -27.84 38.49
C GLY A 702 -22.77 -27.77 37.33
N LEU A 703 -22.27 -27.34 36.16
CA LEU A 703 -23.10 -27.25 34.94
C LEU A 703 -23.40 -28.67 34.39
N VAL A 704 -24.63 -28.91 34.02
CA VAL A 704 -25.12 -30.16 33.43
C VAL A 704 -25.59 -29.87 32.02
N PHE A 705 -25.12 -30.68 31.06
CA PHE A 705 -25.41 -30.56 29.64
C PHE A 705 -26.41 -31.64 29.26
N THR A 706 -27.61 -31.29 28.83
CA THR A 706 -28.68 -32.20 28.46
C THR A 706 -29.19 -31.94 27.06
N GLN A 707 -29.44 -33.02 26.29
CA GLN A 707 -30.26 -32.96 25.08
C GLN A 707 -31.60 -33.65 25.34
N LYS A 708 -32.68 -33.10 24.82
CA LYS A 708 -33.99 -33.74 24.89
C LYS A 708 -33.98 -34.90 23.89
N LYS A 709 -33.93 -36.14 24.38
CA LYS A 709 -34.14 -37.32 23.49
C LYS A 709 -35.55 -37.21 22.95
N SER A 710 -35.74 -36.99 21.67
CA SER A 710 -37.00 -37.14 20.99
C SER A 710 -37.32 -38.64 20.92
N GLY A 711 -38.38 -39.05 21.66
CA GLY A 711 -39.03 -40.32 21.46
C GLY A 711 -38.44 -41.49 22.22
N ALA A 712 -38.86 -41.68 23.49
CA ALA A 712 -39.20 -43.00 23.99
C ALA A 712 -40.69 -42.93 24.37
N ASP A 713 -41.46 -43.43 23.46
CA ASP A 713 -42.87 -43.82 23.65
C ASP A 713 -42.98 -44.71 24.88
N THR A 714 -43.60 -44.28 25.92
CA THR A 714 -44.04 -45.14 27.00
C THR A 714 -45.38 -45.71 26.60
N GLY A 715 -45.32 -46.83 25.85
CA GLY A 715 -46.42 -47.77 25.75
C GLY A 715 -46.22 -48.89 26.75
N ALA A 716 -46.99 -48.90 27.83
CA ALA A 716 -47.67 -50.02 28.48
C ALA A 716 -48.15 -49.57 29.87
#